data_3f3828527ee0dbf7278d215508e69cfb
#
_entry.id   3f3828527ee0dbf7278d215508e69cfb
#
_cell.length_a   1.000
_cell.length_b   1.000
_cell.length_c   1.000
_cell.angle_alpha   90.00
_cell.angle_beta   90.00
_cell.angle_gamma   90.00
#
_symmetry.space_group_name_H-M   'P 1'
#
loop_
_entity.id
_entity.type
_entity.pdbx_description
1 polymer ?
#
loop_
_entity_poly.entity_id
_entity_poly.type
_entity_poly.pdbx_seq_one_letter_code
_entity_poly.pdbx_strand_id
1 'polypeptide(L)'
;MRRKKKSAQALVVRRGTALDGFSNPLARLGAGTPNLVDSTQYVMSRMTNDFGTLNAMYRDSWIVRRIVDIIPADMLKNWITITSGLAPDLIKKIDVELRRTQLIKKIQEGMCWGRLYGGAVGVMLIKGQGSPEQLAMPLKLEEMVPGDFKGLMILDRWNGVSPSSELVDDISDPEYGLPDAYIITDPVDGAMTRVHHTRCIRFVGNTLPFWEKQAELYWGASVIESVFDELKKRDNVSWNIAQLTFMANLRVLKMNDIGQTLAATDPQSQAELYRTLTAQNWLMSNMGIQIMDAADGLETHQYTFGGLADCYQQFIMDVSGAAEIPVTKLFGRSPSGLNATGESDLQNYYDMIGEKQESILRPILNKLLPPFMMSMFGAVPDDLDFDFNPVSEPSDKERMELAKTGTDNVVAALNAGMISKRTGLQELKQQSERTGVWTNITDEDIEKAPDTIEDPGEMMPPGMGFGGPEENAPQGEPGRDAALFHVLDSDWKEAEHPRGDDGKFTSGSGGGESKDYPIDHVEGEHEDEIRKLYGKRYDNLQGQAAIDKLVKEKGGYVPAAFHRDDIGDIDLIYGNEKVGLCHIIKRREEDGLDTDDFLRILPDLISTGKKTDHLGRFNIEKDGSMAIITPTYFDQKITLLLTAFKKKK
;
A
#
# COMPACT_ATOMS: atom_id res chain seq x y z
N MET A 1 -37.05 10.27 -73.21
CA MET A 1 -35.82 10.80 -72.63
C MET A 1 -35.49 10.03 -71.32
N ARG A 2 -34.57 9.07 -71.38
CA ARG A 2 -34.12 8.27 -70.22
C ARG A 2 -32.89 8.97 -69.61
N ARG A 3 -33.05 9.53 -68.40
CA ARG A 3 -31.93 10.04 -67.60
C ARG A 3 -31.11 8.87 -67.07
N LYS A 4 -29.87 8.72 -67.51
CA LYS A 4 -28.88 7.82 -66.96
C LYS A 4 -28.52 8.33 -65.54
N LYS A 5 -28.86 7.54 -64.50
CA LYS A 5 -28.30 7.68 -63.17
C LYS A 5 -26.79 7.39 -63.24
N LYS A 6 -25.97 8.40 -63.02
CA LYS A 6 -24.56 8.21 -62.73
C LYS A 6 -24.49 7.54 -61.34
N SER A 7 -24.05 6.30 -61.33
CA SER A 7 -23.67 5.66 -60.06
C SER A 7 -22.47 6.40 -59.49
N ALA A 8 -22.65 6.98 -58.33
CA ALA A 8 -21.50 7.42 -57.53
C ALA A 8 -20.68 6.18 -57.22
N GLN A 9 -19.55 6.00 -57.88
CA GLN A 9 -18.52 5.11 -57.46
C GLN A 9 -18.05 5.59 -56.10
N ALA A 10 -18.45 4.90 -55.05
CA ALA A 10 -17.81 5.03 -53.77
C ALA A 10 -16.31 4.79 -53.98
N LEU A 11 -15.54 5.81 -53.73
CA LEU A 11 -14.10 5.65 -53.59
C LEU A 11 -13.89 4.69 -52.45
N VAL A 12 -13.77 3.40 -52.78
CA VAL A 12 -13.16 2.42 -51.90
C VAL A 12 -11.71 2.88 -51.84
N VAL A 13 -11.40 3.70 -50.86
CA VAL A 13 -10.04 3.86 -50.39
C VAL A 13 -9.62 2.45 -49.97
N ARG A 14 -9.01 1.73 -50.89
CA ARG A 14 -8.21 0.57 -50.54
C ARG A 14 -7.29 1.09 -49.47
N ARG A 15 -7.51 0.73 -48.24
CA ARG A 15 -6.50 0.86 -47.17
C ARG A 15 -5.29 0.16 -47.75
N GLY A 16 -4.41 1.02 -48.28
CA GLY A 16 -3.34 0.56 -49.16
C GLY A 16 -2.37 -0.22 -48.34
N THR A 17 -2.25 -1.45 -48.69
CA THR A 17 -1.11 -2.28 -48.35
C THR A 17 0.23 -1.64 -48.71
N ALA A 18 0.26 -0.61 -49.51
CA ALA A 18 1.45 0.20 -49.84
C ALA A 18 1.85 1.21 -48.75
N LEU A 19 0.95 1.57 -47.85
CA LEU A 19 1.26 2.44 -46.69
C LEU A 19 1.78 1.65 -45.49
N ASP A 20 1.55 0.35 -45.45
CA ASP A 20 2.03 -0.49 -44.36
C ASP A 20 3.52 -0.84 -44.48
N GLY A 21 4.12 -0.61 -45.66
CA GLY A 21 5.52 -0.93 -45.90
C GLY A 21 6.51 0.14 -45.43
N PHE A 22 6.20 1.40 -45.55
CA PHE A 22 7.08 2.50 -45.20
C PHE A 22 6.36 3.75 -44.78
N SER A 23 5.98 3.81 -43.53
CA SER A 23 5.58 5.05 -42.89
C SER A 23 6.86 5.74 -42.38
N ASN A 24 7.30 6.80 -43.09
CA ASN A 24 8.42 7.60 -42.61
C ASN A 24 8.10 8.14 -41.20
N PRO A 25 8.75 7.68 -40.14
CA PRO A 25 8.46 8.17 -38.79
C PRO A 25 8.79 9.67 -38.64
N LEU A 26 9.71 10.20 -39.46
CA LEU A 26 10.05 11.63 -39.47
C LEU A 26 8.94 12.46 -40.11
N ALA A 27 8.15 11.93 -41.05
CA ALA A 27 7.00 12.63 -41.60
C ALA A 27 5.82 12.74 -40.63
N ARG A 28 5.82 11.97 -39.58
CA ARG A 28 4.83 12.02 -38.49
C ARG A 28 5.26 12.90 -37.31
N LEU A 29 6.55 13.20 -37.19
CA LEU A 29 7.08 14.14 -36.22
C LEU A 29 6.84 15.56 -36.70
N GLY A 30 5.74 16.17 -36.29
CA GLY A 30 5.44 17.57 -36.49
C GLY A 30 4.50 17.94 -37.64
N ALA A 31 4.14 16.99 -38.52
CA ALA A 31 3.15 17.27 -39.59
C ALA A 31 1.91 16.38 -39.41
N GLY A 32 0.82 16.97 -38.94
CA GLY A 32 -0.48 16.28 -38.82
C GLY A 32 -0.66 15.38 -37.61
N THR A 33 0.25 15.37 -36.64
CA THR A 33 0.01 14.88 -35.30
C THR A 33 -0.66 15.98 -34.48
N PRO A 34 -1.77 15.70 -33.79
CA PRO A 34 -2.31 16.65 -32.81
C PRO A 34 -1.19 17.06 -31.87
N ASN A 35 -1.02 18.34 -31.65
CA ASN A 35 -0.08 18.84 -30.64
C ASN A 35 -0.47 18.16 -29.30
N LEU A 36 0.51 17.69 -28.53
CA LEU A 36 0.27 17.12 -27.20
C LEU A 36 -0.52 18.10 -26.29
N VAL A 37 -0.42 19.39 -26.54
CA VAL A 37 -1.25 20.43 -25.90
C VAL A 37 -2.73 20.26 -26.24
N ASP A 38 -3.07 19.81 -27.44
CA ASP A 38 -4.46 19.56 -27.87
C ASP A 38 -5.00 18.24 -27.32
N SER A 39 -4.13 17.34 -26.86
CA SER A 39 -4.52 16.07 -26.23
C SER A 39 -4.99 16.22 -24.79
N THR A 40 -4.86 17.41 -24.20
CA THR A 40 -5.39 17.72 -22.86
C THR A 40 -6.87 18.14 -22.88
N GLN A 41 -7.56 18.01 -24.01
CA GLN A 41 -9.00 18.23 -24.06
C GLN A 41 -9.72 17.09 -23.35
N TYR A 42 -10.54 17.45 -22.36
CA TYR A 42 -11.42 16.51 -21.69
C TYR A 42 -12.56 16.12 -22.62
N VAL A 43 -12.36 15.08 -23.40
CA VAL A 43 -13.42 14.51 -24.25
C VAL A 43 -14.25 13.57 -23.37
N MET A 44 -15.58 13.76 -23.38
CA MET A 44 -16.49 12.87 -22.70
C MET A 44 -16.40 11.47 -23.33
N SER A 45 -15.68 10.57 -22.70
CA SER A 45 -15.56 9.17 -23.09
C SER A 45 -16.43 8.34 -22.14
N ARG A 46 -17.57 7.84 -22.61
CA ARG A 46 -18.43 6.94 -21.85
C ARG A 46 -17.93 5.50 -21.99
N MET A 47 -16.74 5.24 -21.44
CA MET A 47 -16.13 3.92 -21.44
C MET A 47 -17.02 2.87 -20.75
N THR A 48 -17.81 3.28 -19.78
CA THR A 48 -18.78 2.47 -19.05
C THR A 48 -19.74 1.74 -20.00
N ASN A 49 -20.07 2.33 -21.15
CA ASN A 49 -20.99 1.76 -22.13
C ASN A 49 -20.32 0.80 -23.12
N ASP A 50 -19.00 0.69 -23.11
CA ASP A 50 -18.25 -0.28 -23.92
C ASP A 50 -17.92 -1.53 -23.07
N PHE A 51 -18.94 -2.33 -22.77
CA PHE A 51 -18.77 -3.55 -21.98
C PHE A 51 -17.81 -4.55 -22.65
N GLY A 52 -17.70 -4.55 -23.98
CA GLY A 52 -16.78 -5.42 -24.69
C GLY A 52 -15.32 -5.12 -24.37
N THR A 53 -14.96 -3.85 -24.40
CA THR A 53 -13.61 -3.40 -24.00
C THR A 53 -13.37 -3.60 -22.51
N LEU A 54 -14.34 -3.29 -21.64
CA LEU A 54 -14.22 -3.55 -20.19
C LEU A 54 -13.98 -5.03 -19.91
N ASN A 55 -14.70 -5.93 -20.55
CA ASN A 55 -14.49 -7.38 -20.47
C ASN A 55 -13.08 -7.80 -20.90
N ALA A 56 -12.64 -7.31 -22.06
CA ALA A 56 -11.30 -7.61 -22.56
C ALA A 56 -10.22 -7.12 -21.59
N MET A 57 -10.35 -5.90 -21.11
CA MET A 57 -9.41 -5.31 -20.13
C MET A 57 -9.36 -6.11 -18.82
N TYR A 58 -10.52 -6.51 -18.28
CA TYR A 58 -10.57 -7.30 -17.04
C TYR A 58 -9.96 -8.68 -17.20
N ARG A 59 -10.13 -9.32 -18.38
CA ARG A 59 -9.56 -10.64 -18.67
C ARG A 59 -8.08 -10.61 -18.97
N ASP A 60 -7.61 -9.62 -19.72
CA ASP A 60 -6.26 -9.60 -20.27
C ASP A 60 -5.27 -8.79 -19.41
N SER A 61 -5.76 -7.74 -18.71
CA SER A 61 -4.91 -6.90 -17.88
C SER A 61 -4.99 -7.27 -16.39
N TRP A 62 -3.90 -7.78 -15.84
CA TRP A 62 -3.80 -8.09 -14.41
C TRP A 62 -3.99 -6.85 -13.52
N ILE A 63 -3.58 -5.66 -14.01
CA ILE A 63 -3.72 -4.40 -13.26
C ILE A 63 -5.20 -4.03 -13.17
N VAL A 64 -5.93 -4.09 -14.28
CA VAL A 64 -7.37 -3.80 -14.32
C VAL A 64 -8.12 -4.72 -13.37
N ARG A 65 -7.80 -6.01 -13.37
CA ARG A 65 -8.38 -6.95 -12.41
C ARG A 65 -8.10 -6.53 -10.97
N ARG A 66 -6.87 -6.15 -10.65
CA ARG A 66 -6.53 -5.68 -9.30
C ARG A 66 -7.26 -4.40 -8.92
N ILE A 67 -7.38 -3.43 -9.82
CA ILE A 67 -8.14 -2.18 -9.59
C ILE A 67 -9.60 -2.48 -9.24
N VAL A 68 -10.21 -3.44 -9.91
CA VAL A 68 -11.60 -3.83 -9.64
C VAL A 68 -11.74 -4.59 -8.32
N ASP A 69 -10.86 -5.57 -8.06
CA ASP A 69 -11.04 -6.59 -7.03
C ASP A 69 -10.50 -6.20 -5.64
N ILE A 70 -9.41 -5.39 -5.56
CA ILE A 70 -8.70 -5.12 -4.28
C ILE A 70 -9.60 -4.39 -3.27
N ILE A 71 -10.25 -3.30 -3.67
CA ILE A 71 -11.06 -2.49 -2.75
C ILE A 71 -12.23 -3.31 -2.17
N PRO A 72 -13.06 -4.04 -2.97
CA PRO A 72 -14.07 -4.93 -2.43
C PRO A 72 -13.52 -6.01 -1.50
N ALA A 73 -12.37 -6.59 -1.85
CA ALA A 73 -11.74 -7.61 -1.01
C ALA A 73 -11.28 -7.05 0.34
N ASP A 74 -10.67 -5.85 0.35
CA ASP A 74 -10.23 -5.20 1.58
C ASP A 74 -11.41 -4.72 2.44
N MET A 75 -12.50 -4.22 1.85
CA MET A 75 -13.72 -3.84 2.58
C MET A 75 -14.35 -5.02 3.32
N LEU A 76 -14.21 -6.23 2.80
CA LEU A 76 -14.83 -7.45 3.36
C LEU A 76 -13.85 -8.34 4.14
N LYS A 77 -12.57 -7.94 4.22
CA LYS A 77 -11.48 -8.77 4.77
C LYS A 77 -11.75 -9.20 6.20
N ASN A 78 -12.02 -8.26 7.10
CA ASN A 78 -12.18 -8.51 8.52
C ASN A 78 -13.64 -8.56 8.96
N TRP A 79 -14.57 -8.41 7.98
CA TRP A 79 -16.01 -8.49 8.13
C TRP A 79 -16.54 -7.54 9.24
N ILE A 80 -17.65 -7.91 9.87
CA ILE A 80 -18.35 -7.14 10.88
C ILE A 80 -18.42 -7.91 12.18
N THR A 81 -18.57 -7.19 13.29
CA THR A 81 -18.97 -7.72 14.58
C THR A 81 -20.40 -7.25 14.87
N ILE A 82 -21.31 -8.18 15.13
CA ILE A 82 -22.70 -7.87 15.49
C ILE A 82 -22.73 -7.43 16.95
N THR A 83 -23.24 -6.23 17.18
CA THR A 83 -23.28 -5.58 18.51
C THR A 83 -24.63 -5.70 19.22
N SER A 84 -25.55 -6.52 18.69
CA SER A 84 -26.85 -6.79 19.33
C SER A 84 -26.71 -7.64 20.60
N GLY A 85 -27.70 -7.55 21.49
CA GLY A 85 -27.78 -8.36 22.73
C GLY A 85 -27.99 -9.86 22.54
N LEU A 86 -27.63 -10.41 21.37
CA LEU A 86 -27.71 -11.83 21.05
C LEU A 86 -26.67 -12.64 21.87
N ALA A 87 -27.09 -13.82 22.33
CA ALA A 87 -26.18 -14.73 22.99
C ALA A 87 -24.99 -15.13 22.07
N PRO A 88 -23.76 -15.30 22.60
CA PRO A 88 -22.58 -15.63 21.82
C PRO A 88 -22.73 -16.86 20.93
N ASP A 89 -23.49 -17.86 21.36
CA ASP A 89 -23.77 -19.07 20.56
C ASP A 89 -24.63 -18.79 19.32
N LEU A 90 -25.48 -17.76 19.37
CA LEU A 90 -26.27 -17.34 18.21
C LEU A 90 -25.41 -16.59 17.21
N ILE A 91 -24.48 -15.75 17.68
CA ILE A 91 -23.51 -15.06 16.83
C ILE A 91 -22.64 -16.08 16.06
N LYS A 92 -22.15 -17.12 16.72
CA LYS A 92 -21.42 -18.21 16.03
C LYS A 92 -22.27 -18.91 14.96
N LYS A 93 -23.57 -19.08 15.18
CA LYS A 93 -24.47 -19.67 14.17
C LYS A 93 -24.62 -18.75 12.97
N ILE A 94 -24.67 -17.43 13.17
CA ILE A 94 -24.69 -16.43 12.09
C ILE A 94 -23.45 -16.58 11.21
N ASP A 95 -22.25 -16.67 11.80
CA ASP A 95 -21.00 -16.84 11.05
C ASP A 95 -20.98 -18.13 10.23
N VAL A 96 -21.48 -19.23 10.78
CA VAL A 96 -21.57 -20.50 10.06
C VAL A 96 -22.51 -20.37 8.86
N GLU A 97 -23.67 -19.72 9.03
CA GLU A 97 -24.66 -19.57 7.97
C GLU A 97 -24.21 -18.58 6.88
N LEU A 98 -23.52 -17.49 7.25
CA LEU A 98 -22.86 -16.57 6.30
C LEU A 98 -21.86 -17.30 5.40
N ARG A 99 -21.08 -18.23 5.98
CA ARG A 99 -20.15 -19.06 5.20
C ARG A 99 -20.90 -20.07 4.33
N ARG A 100 -21.95 -20.71 4.86
CA ARG A 100 -22.76 -21.72 4.11
C ARG A 100 -23.45 -21.10 2.90
N THR A 101 -24.02 -19.93 3.05
CA THR A 101 -24.69 -19.18 1.97
C THR A 101 -23.72 -18.49 1.03
N GLN A 102 -22.42 -18.48 1.34
CA GLN A 102 -21.37 -17.75 0.61
C GLN A 102 -21.70 -16.25 0.44
N LEU A 103 -22.45 -15.68 1.39
CA LEU A 103 -23.03 -14.34 1.27
C LEU A 103 -21.94 -13.28 1.09
N ILE A 104 -20.87 -13.33 1.90
CA ILE A 104 -19.73 -12.40 1.80
C ILE A 104 -19.13 -12.43 0.39
N LYS A 105 -18.93 -13.63 -0.17
CA LYS A 105 -18.39 -13.79 -1.53
C LYS A 105 -19.33 -13.21 -2.59
N LYS A 106 -20.65 -13.37 -2.41
CA LYS A 106 -21.65 -12.80 -3.31
C LYS A 106 -21.71 -11.28 -3.25
N ILE A 107 -21.57 -10.70 -2.07
CA ILE A 107 -21.44 -9.25 -1.90
C ILE A 107 -20.18 -8.76 -2.61
N GLN A 108 -19.03 -9.43 -2.41
CA GLN A 108 -17.78 -9.11 -3.10
C GLN A 108 -17.96 -9.15 -4.62
N GLU A 109 -18.58 -10.22 -5.15
CA GLU A 109 -18.87 -10.38 -6.57
C GLU A 109 -19.71 -9.20 -7.10
N GLY A 110 -20.78 -8.83 -6.41
CA GLY A 110 -21.64 -7.70 -6.77
C GLY A 110 -20.89 -6.37 -6.76
N MET A 111 -20.04 -6.14 -5.75
CA MET A 111 -19.21 -4.94 -5.68
C MET A 111 -18.17 -4.90 -6.81
N CYS A 112 -17.55 -6.03 -7.17
CA CYS A 112 -16.60 -6.09 -8.29
C CYS A 112 -17.30 -5.76 -9.62
N TRP A 113 -18.49 -6.32 -9.87
CA TRP A 113 -19.23 -6.01 -11.10
C TRP A 113 -19.80 -4.59 -11.10
N GLY A 114 -20.24 -4.07 -9.95
CA GLY A 114 -20.59 -2.66 -9.80
C GLY A 114 -19.42 -1.76 -10.19
N ARG A 115 -18.22 -2.05 -9.72
CA ARG A 115 -16.99 -1.29 -10.04
C ARG A 115 -16.58 -1.44 -11.52
N LEU A 116 -16.68 -2.65 -12.08
CA LEU A 116 -16.27 -2.89 -13.47
C LEU A 116 -17.24 -2.26 -14.48
N TYR A 117 -18.52 -2.45 -14.28
CA TYR A 117 -19.54 -2.05 -15.27
C TYR A 117 -20.35 -0.81 -14.88
N GLY A 118 -20.05 -0.21 -13.73
CA GLY A 118 -20.81 0.92 -13.19
C GLY A 118 -22.07 0.49 -12.43
N GLY A 119 -22.51 -0.76 -12.54
CA GLY A 119 -23.70 -1.24 -11.82
C GLY A 119 -23.87 -2.75 -11.84
N ALA A 120 -24.40 -3.28 -10.74
CA ALA A 120 -24.87 -4.65 -10.60
C ALA A 120 -26.01 -4.74 -9.60
N VAL A 121 -26.78 -5.82 -9.65
CA VAL A 121 -27.89 -6.12 -8.74
C VAL A 121 -27.69 -7.49 -8.13
N GLY A 122 -27.88 -7.59 -6.83
CA GLY A 122 -28.04 -8.83 -6.10
C GLY A 122 -29.49 -9.09 -5.77
N VAL A 123 -30.10 -10.08 -6.36
CA VAL A 123 -31.48 -10.49 -6.05
C VAL A 123 -31.47 -11.46 -4.88
N MET A 124 -32.26 -11.19 -3.86
CA MET A 124 -32.42 -12.06 -2.71
C MET A 124 -33.23 -13.29 -3.08
N LEU A 125 -32.66 -14.48 -2.89
CA LEU A 125 -33.29 -15.75 -3.15
C LEU A 125 -34.01 -16.24 -1.90
N ILE A 126 -35.36 -16.14 -1.91
CA ILE A 126 -36.21 -16.50 -0.77
C ILE A 126 -37.15 -17.62 -1.19
N LYS A 127 -37.07 -18.72 -0.47
CA LYS A 127 -37.92 -19.89 -0.72
C LYS A 127 -39.38 -19.52 -0.42
N GLY A 128 -40.30 -19.94 -1.30
CA GLY A 128 -41.74 -19.63 -1.17
C GLY A 128 -42.16 -18.27 -1.71
N GLN A 129 -41.21 -17.38 -2.05
CA GLN A 129 -41.48 -16.07 -2.61
C GLN A 129 -40.78 -15.83 -3.96
N GLY A 130 -40.70 -16.84 -4.81
CA GLY A 130 -39.95 -16.82 -6.08
C GLY A 130 -40.82 -16.78 -7.34
N SER A 131 -42.16 -16.72 -7.22
CA SER A 131 -42.98 -16.59 -8.44
C SER A 131 -42.87 -15.18 -9.03
N PRO A 132 -43.02 -14.97 -10.34
CA PRO A 132 -42.93 -13.65 -10.96
C PRO A 132 -43.85 -12.61 -10.33
N GLU A 133 -45.05 -13.00 -9.91
CA GLU A 133 -46.02 -12.11 -9.23
C GLU A 133 -45.50 -11.69 -7.83
N GLN A 134 -44.89 -12.63 -7.09
CA GLN A 134 -44.32 -12.37 -5.77
C GLN A 134 -43.08 -11.51 -5.85
N LEU A 135 -42.23 -11.75 -6.86
CA LEU A 135 -41.02 -10.96 -7.09
C LEU A 135 -41.33 -9.51 -7.42
N ALA A 136 -42.44 -9.26 -8.12
CA ALA A 136 -42.91 -7.91 -8.44
C ALA A 136 -43.46 -7.11 -7.23
N MET A 137 -43.75 -7.79 -6.12
CA MET A 137 -44.27 -7.19 -4.89
C MET A 137 -43.16 -6.92 -3.87
N PRO A 138 -43.35 -5.97 -2.95
CA PRO A 138 -42.42 -5.74 -1.83
C PRO A 138 -42.07 -7.03 -1.09
N LEU A 139 -40.85 -7.10 -0.53
CA LEU A 139 -40.45 -8.20 0.32
C LEU A 139 -41.28 -8.17 1.63
N LYS A 140 -41.92 -9.31 1.92
CA LYS A 140 -42.68 -9.49 3.15
C LYS A 140 -41.87 -10.31 4.15
N LEU A 141 -41.25 -9.62 5.09
CA LEU A 141 -40.43 -10.27 6.13
C LEU A 141 -41.29 -11.15 7.04
N GLU A 142 -42.51 -10.74 7.33
CA GLU A 142 -43.45 -11.44 8.25
C GLU A 142 -43.88 -12.81 7.70
N GLU A 143 -43.84 -13.01 6.36
CA GLU A 143 -44.18 -14.29 5.72
C GLU A 143 -43.01 -15.24 5.65
N MET A 144 -41.78 -14.82 6.07
CA MET A 144 -40.58 -15.65 6.04
C MET A 144 -40.52 -16.57 7.25
N VAL A 145 -40.15 -17.84 7.01
CA VAL A 145 -39.89 -18.81 8.07
C VAL A 145 -38.38 -19.18 8.11
N PRO A 146 -37.93 -19.71 9.25
CA PRO A 146 -36.52 -20.10 9.38
C PRO A 146 -36.05 -21.00 8.23
N GLY A 147 -34.92 -20.63 7.63
CA GLY A 147 -34.30 -21.33 6.52
C GLY A 147 -34.77 -20.92 5.13
N ASP A 148 -35.59 -19.88 4.97
CA ASP A 148 -36.07 -19.45 3.65
C ASP A 148 -35.06 -18.61 2.85
N PHE A 149 -34.18 -17.87 3.50
CA PHE A 149 -33.13 -17.13 2.82
C PHE A 149 -32.07 -18.11 2.26
N LYS A 150 -31.86 -18.08 0.92
CA LYS A 150 -30.95 -19.00 0.23
C LYS A 150 -29.66 -18.36 -0.24
N GLY A 151 -29.57 -17.03 -0.26
CA GLY A 151 -28.43 -16.27 -0.70
C GLY A 151 -28.80 -15.18 -1.70
N LEU A 152 -27.80 -14.74 -2.47
CA LEU A 152 -27.93 -13.70 -3.48
C LEU A 152 -27.60 -14.27 -4.87
N MET A 153 -28.39 -13.86 -5.87
CA MET A 153 -28.07 -14.01 -7.28
C MET A 153 -27.53 -12.68 -7.80
N ILE A 154 -26.27 -12.66 -8.23
CA ILE A 154 -25.63 -11.43 -8.69
C ILE A 154 -25.74 -11.35 -10.22
N LEU A 155 -26.20 -10.21 -10.71
CA LEU A 155 -26.35 -9.88 -12.11
C LEU A 155 -25.72 -8.52 -12.37
N ASP A 156 -24.83 -8.43 -13.36
CA ASP A 156 -24.30 -7.12 -13.78
C ASP A 156 -25.32 -6.38 -14.69
N ARG A 157 -25.10 -5.07 -14.86
CA ARG A 157 -26.05 -4.22 -15.63
C ARG A 157 -26.20 -4.65 -17.11
N TRP A 158 -25.24 -5.39 -17.67
CA TRP A 158 -25.25 -5.83 -19.06
C TRP A 158 -25.85 -7.22 -19.24
N ASN A 159 -26.15 -7.90 -18.14
CA ASN A 159 -26.71 -9.26 -18.15
C ASN A 159 -28.25 -9.24 -18.08
N GLY A 160 -28.88 -8.46 -18.97
CA GLY A 160 -30.33 -8.38 -19.09
C GLY A 160 -31.06 -7.64 -17.95
N VAL A 161 -30.35 -6.83 -17.17
CA VAL A 161 -30.93 -6.06 -16.06
C VAL A 161 -31.24 -4.64 -16.50
N SER A 162 -32.50 -4.25 -16.48
CA SER A 162 -32.95 -2.89 -16.77
C SER A 162 -33.70 -2.31 -15.58
N PRO A 163 -33.26 -1.14 -15.06
CA PRO A 163 -34.04 -0.42 -14.04
C PRO A 163 -35.41 0.02 -14.56
N SER A 164 -36.41 0.02 -13.70
CA SER A 164 -37.72 0.60 -14.00
C SER A 164 -37.61 2.09 -14.24
N SER A 165 -38.53 2.64 -15.04
CA SER A 165 -38.70 4.10 -15.17
C SER A 165 -39.45 4.72 -14.00
N GLU A 166 -40.16 3.91 -13.21
CA GLU A 166 -40.86 4.32 -11.99
C GLU A 166 -39.82 4.40 -10.87
N LEU A 167 -39.94 5.44 -10.04
CA LEU A 167 -39.02 5.69 -8.94
C LEU A 167 -39.75 5.50 -7.61
N VAL A 168 -38.99 5.15 -6.59
CA VAL A 168 -39.46 5.12 -5.22
C VAL A 168 -39.89 6.53 -4.82
N ASP A 169 -41.15 6.71 -4.49
CA ASP A 169 -41.80 8.00 -4.16
C ASP A 169 -42.07 8.18 -2.65
N ASP A 170 -41.83 7.14 -1.85
CA ASP A 170 -41.92 7.25 -0.39
C ASP A 170 -40.67 7.95 0.18
N ILE A 171 -40.86 9.13 0.75
CA ILE A 171 -39.80 9.96 1.34
C ILE A 171 -39.15 9.26 2.55
N SER A 172 -39.83 8.34 3.20
CA SER A 172 -39.31 7.56 4.34
C SER A 172 -38.41 6.40 3.91
N ASP A 173 -38.45 6.02 2.64
CA ASP A 173 -37.61 4.95 2.13
C ASP A 173 -36.15 5.45 1.86
N PRO A 174 -35.12 4.78 2.38
CA PRO A 174 -33.73 5.14 2.12
C PRO A 174 -33.36 5.17 0.63
N GLU A 175 -34.12 4.48 -0.24
CA GLU A 175 -33.93 4.43 -1.69
C GLU A 175 -34.79 5.44 -2.45
N TYR A 176 -35.36 6.46 -1.77
CA TYR A 176 -36.15 7.53 -2.39
C TYR A 176 -35.48 8.11 -3.63
N GLY A 177 -36.23 8.21 -4.73
CA GLY A 177 -35.74 8.72 -6.00
C GLY A 177 -34.84 7.77 -6.80
N LEU A 178 -34.72 6.50 -6.39
CA LEU A 178 -34.10 5.42 -7.15
C LEU A 178 -35.19 4.54 -7.82
N PRO A 179 -34.83 3.70 -8.82
CA PRO A 179 -35.78 2.80 -9.47
C PRO A 179 -36.51 1.89 -8.47
N ASP A 180 -37.81 1.84 -8.55
CA ASP A 180 -38.68 1.04 -7.69
C ASP A 180 -38.58 -0.47 -7.96
N ALA A 181 -38.12 -0.86 -9.15
CA ALA A 181 -37.97 -2.25 -9.55
C ALA A 181 -36.85 -2.42 -10.59
N TYR A 182 -36.44 -3.65 -10.76
CA TYR A 182 -35.51 -4.09 -11.82
C TYR A 182 -36.18 -5.15 -12.69
N ILE A 183 -36.12 -4.95 -13.99
CA ILE A 183 -36.62 -5.92 -14.98
C ILE A 183 -35.45 -6.80 -15.38
N ILE A 184 -35.55 -8.08 -15.07
CA ILE A 184 -34.54 -9.09 -15.38
C ILE A 184 -35.05 -9.91 -16.56
N THR A 185 -34.26 -9.93 -17.64
CA THR A 185 -34.55 -10.71 -18.83
C THR A 185 -33.77 -12.00 -18.77
N ASP A 186 -34.44 -13.13 -18.80
CA ASP A 186 -33.78 -14.44 -18.88
C ASP A 186 -33.09 -14.60 -20.26
N PRO A 187 -31.79 -14.93 -20.30
CA PRO A 187 -31.05 -15.05 -21.55
C PRO A 187 -31.46 -16.28 -22.39
N VAL A 188 -32.18 -17.24 -21.78
CA VAL A 188 -32.52 -18.49 -22.44
C VAL A 188 -33.85 -18.39 -23.18
N ASP A 189 -34.90 -17.93 -22.53
CA ASP A 189 -36.26 -17.87 -23.07
C ASP A 189 -36.74 -16.42 -23.33
N GLY A 190 -35.98 -15.42 -22.92
CA GLY A 190 -36.33 -14.00 -23.05
C GLY A 190 -37.44 -13.56 -22.11
N ALA A 191 -37.85 -14.38 -21.15
CA ALA A 191 -38.85 -14.01 -20.16
C ALA A 191 -38.41 -12.81 -19.33
N MET A 192 -39.29 -11.82 -19.13
CA MET A 192 -39.03 -10.64 -18.35
C MET A 192 -39.69 -10.78 -16.97
N THR A 193 -38.89 -10.70 -15.94
CA THR A 193 -39.36 -10.73 -14.54
C THR A 193 -39.10 -9.39 -13.90
N ARG A 194 -40.15 -8.75 -13.37
CA ARG A 194 -40.04 -7.54 -12.56
C ARG A 194 -39.69 -7.95 -11.14
N VAL A 195 -38.63 -7.38 -10.57
CA VAL A 195 -38.23 -7.60 -9.18
C VAL A 195 -38.25 -6.30 -8.44
N HIS A 196 -39.05 -6.22 -7.37
CA HIS A 196 -39.19 -5.02 -6.56
C HIS A 196 -37.87 -4.63 -5.88
N HIS A 197 -37.60 -3.32 -5.74
CA HIS A 197 -36.35 -2.83 -5.19
C HIS A 197 -36.05 -3.41 -3.79
N THR A 198 -37.04 -3.60 -2.94
CA THR A 198 -36.86 -4.17 -1.58
C THR A 198 -36.25 -5.57 -1.57
N ARG A 199 -36.32 -6.29 -2.70
CA ARG A 199 -35.71 -7.65 -2.90
C ARG A 199 -34.34 -7.59 -3.56
N CYS A 200 -33.87 -6.39 -3.88
CA CYS A 200 -32.66 -6.16 -4.65
C CYS A 200 -31.64 -5.40 -3.81
N ILE A 201 -30.39 -5.82 -3.89
CA ILE A 201 -29.24 -5.06 -3.40
C ILE A 201 -28.59 -4.39 -4.61
N ARG A 202 -28.40 -3.08 -4.54
CA ARG A 202 -27.68 -2.30 -5.57
C ARG A 202 -26.19 -2.25 -5.29
N PHE A 203 -25.40 -2.55 -6.30
CA PHE A 203 -23.96 -2.31 -6.29
C PHE A 203 -23.65 -1.29 -7.38
N VAL A 204 -23.12 -0.14 -6.99
CA VAL A 204 -22.89 0.98 -7.90
C VAL A 204 -21.38 1.22 -8.01
N GLY A 205 -20.90 1.59 -9.19
CA GLY A 205 -19.53 2.03 -9.41
C GLY A 205 -19.29 3.46 -8.89
N ASN A 206 -18.52 4.25 -9.64
CA ASN A 206 -18.32 5.65 -9.29
C ASN A 206 -19.64 6.42 -9.36
N THR A 207 -19.93 7.21 -8.33
CA THR A 207 -21.13 8.06 -8.28
C THR A 207 -21.04 9.16 -9.34
N LEU A 208 -22.20 9.45 -9.97
CA LEU A 208 -22.32 10.45 -11.01
C LEU A 208 -23.16 11.63 -10.54
N PRO A 209 -22.92 12.85 -11.09
CA PRO A 209 -23.85 13.97 -10.93
C PRO A 209 -25.25 13.60 -11.42
N PHE A 210 -26.27 14.28 -10.91
CA PHE A 210 -27.67 13.90 -11.12
C PHE A 210 -28.05 13.72 -12.60
N TRP A 211 -27.62 14.64 -13.48
CA TRP A 211 -27.91 14.55 -14.92
C TRP A 211 -27.27 13.30 -15.56
N GLU A 212 -26.00 13.05 -15.27
CA GLU A 212 -25.29 11.87 -15.78
C GLU A 212 -25.85 10.56 -15.19
N LYS A 213 -26.24 10.59 -13.92
CA LYS A 213 -26.90 9.47 -13.25
C LYS A 213 -28.22 9.08 -13.95
N GLN A 214 -29.02 10.06 -14.39
CA GLN A 214 -30.24 9.80 -15.18
C GLN A 214 -29.88 9.22 -16.55
N ALA A 215 -28.87 9.77 -17.23
CA ALA A 215 -28.44 9.31 -18.54
C ALA A 215 -27.92 7.85 -18.47
N GLU A 216 -27.31 7.44 -17.34
CA GLU A 216 -26.86 6.08 -17.07
C GLU A 216 -27.93 5.20 -16.38
N LEU A 217 -29.22 5.56 -16.51
CA LEU A 217 -30.35 4.82 -15.94
C LEU A 217 -30.19 4.57 -14.42
N TYR A 218 -29.76 5.58 -13.69
CA TYR A 218 -29.47 5.53 -12.25
C TYR A 218 -28.31 4.63 -11.83
N TRP A 219 -27.53 4.09 -12.79
CA TRP A 219 -26.25 3.44 -12.50
C TRP A 219 -25.14 4.45 -12.26
N GLY A 220 -23.97 3.99 -11.85
CA GLY A 220 -22.74 4.76 -11.79
C GLY A 220 -21.88 4.56 -13.03
N ALA A 221 -20.67 5.13 -13.01
CA ALA A 221 -19.64 4.88 -14.01
C ALA A 221 -18.69 3.76 -13.57
N SER A 222 -18.07 3.09 -14.54
CA SER A 222 -16.98 2.16 -14.29
C SER A 222 -15.80 2.87 -13.63
N VAL A 223 -15.17 2.22 -12.65
CA VAL A 223 -13.92 2.75 -12.06
C VAL A 223 -12.76 2.76 -13.07
N ILE A 224 -12.87 1.96 -14.12
CA ILE A 224 -11.87 1.91 -15.20
C ILE A 224 -11.92 3.17 -16.06
N GLU A 225 -13.05 3.83 -16.14
CA GLU A 225 -13.21 5.05 -16.95
C GLU A 225 -12.25 6.16 -16.49
N SER A 226 -12.12 6.38 -15.18
CA SER A 226 -11.22 7.38 -14.62
C SER A 226 -9.72 7.03 -14.75
N VAL A 227 -9.40 5.75 -14.85
CA VAL A 227 -8.01 5.24 -14.91
C VAL A 227 -7.55 4.96 -16.34
N PHE A 228 -8.46 4.96 -17.30
CA PHE A 228 -8.24 4.43 -18.65
C PHE A 228 -7.09 5.10 -19.40
N ASP A 229 -7.01 6.42 -19.35
CA ASP A 229 -5.95 7.13 -20.05
C ASP A 229 -4.57 6.91 -19.40
N GLU A 230 -4.51 6.81 -18.09
CA GLU A 230 -3.27 6.50 -17.38
C GLU A 230 -2.78 5.07 -17.67
N LEU A 231 -3.72 4.11 -17.76
CA LEU A 231 -3.40 2.75 -18.21
C LEU A 231 -2.82 2.74 -19.63
N LYS A 232 -3.43 3.48 -20.57
CA LYS A 232 -2.90 3.60 -21.94
C LYS A 232 -1.49 4.19 -21.97
N LYS A 233 -1.25 5.28 -21.24
CA LYS A 233 0.07 5.93 -21.17
C LYS A 233 1.11 4.93 -20.66
N ARG A 234 0.83 4.27 -19.53
CA ARG A 234 1.70 3.29 -18.90
C ARG A 234 1.97 2.09 -19.83
N ASP A 235 0.95 1.54 -20.48
CA ASP A 235 1.09 0.38 -21.36
C ASP A 235 1.90 0.72 -22.61
N ASN A 236 1.66 1.90 -23.22
CA ASN A 236 2.45 2.39 -24.34
C ASN A 236 3.92 2.57 -23.96
N VAL A 237 4.21 3.14 -22.79
CA VAL A 237 5.59 3.32 -22.31
C VAL A 237 6.24 1.96 -22.07
N SER A 238 5.54 1.00 -21.47
CA SER A 238 6.04 -0.35 -21.23
C SER A 238 6.43 -1.05 -22.53
N TRP A 239 5.59 -0.99 -23.56
CA TRP A 239 5.89 -1.54 -24.88
C TRP A 239 7.05 -0.82 -25.57
N ASN A 240 7.11 0.50 -25.49
CA ASN A 240 8.20 1.28 -26.05
C ASN A 240 9.55 0.93 -25.37
N ILE A 241 9.58 0.77 -24.06
CA ILE A 241 10.78 0.34 -23.34
C ILE A 241 11.20 -1.07 -23.79
N ALA A 242 10.25 -2.00 -23.91
CA ALA A 242 10.54 -3.34 -24.41
C ALA A 242 11.14 -3.30 -25.83
N GLN A 243 10.55 -2.51 -26.74
CA GLN A 243 11.09 -2.32 -28.10
C GLN A 243 12.49 -1.69 -28.10
N LEU A 244 12.69 -0.64 -27.29
CA LEU A 244 14.02 -0.02 -27.14
C LEU A 244 15.07 -1.00 -26.66
N THR A 245 14.71 -1.93 -25.76
CA THR A 245 15.62 -2.98 -25.29
C THR A 245 16.08 -3.90 -26.42
N PHE A 246 15.19 -4.24 -27.36
CA PHE A 246 15.58 -4.99 -28.58
C PHE A 246 16.45 -4.15 -29.53
N MET A 247 16.25 -2.82 -29.56
CA MET A 247 17.03 -1.91 -30.40
C MET A 247 18.33 -1.42 -29.72
N ALA A 248 18.64 -1.89 -28.51
CA ALA A 248 19.80 -1.44 -27.73
C ALA A 248 21.14 -1.52 -28.50
N ASN A 249 21.24 -2.44 -29.44
CA ASN A 249 22.38 -2.63 -30.30
C ASN A 249 21.94 -2.54 -31.76
N LEU A 250 21.79 -1.31 -32.29
CA LEU A 250 21.55 -1.13 -33.70
C LEU A 250 22.85 -1.39 -34.46
N ARG A 251 22.87 -2.44 -35.26
CA ARG A 251 23.97 -2.78 -36.16
C ARG A 251 23.66 -2.24 -37.55
N VAL A 252 24.51 -1.38 -38.04
CA VAL A 252 24.40 -0.80 -39.40
C VAL A 252 25.48 -1.46 -40.26
N LEU A 253 25.04 -2.26 -41.23
CA LEU A 253 25.89 -2.81 -42.26
C LEU A 253 25.91 -1.81 -43.42
N LYS A 254 27.08 -1.23 -43.68
CA LYS A 254 27.33 -0.36 -44.85
C LYS A 254 27.79 -1.23 -45.99
N MET A 255 27.02 -1.24 -47.08
CA MET A 255 27.34 -1.95 -48.31
C MET A 255 27.54 -0.97 -49.44
N ASN A 256 28.54 -1.21 -50.27
CA ASN A 256 28.75 -0.42 -51.46
C ASN A 256 27.63 -0.70 -52.49
N ASP A 257 27.18 0.35 -53.20
CA ASP A 257 26.20 0.30 -54.29
C ASP A 257 24.83 -0.32 -53.97
N ILE A 258 24.48 -0.42 -52.66
CA ILE A 258 23.20 -0.99 -52.24
C ILE A 258 22.00 -0.21 -52.85
N GLY A 259 22.15 1.12 -53.07
CA GLY A 259 21.14 1.94 -53.71
C GLY A 259 20.85 1.52 -55.13
N GLN A 260 21.88 1.12 -55.91
CA GLN A 260 21.69 0.64 -57.29
C GLN A 260 21.09 -0.75 -57.30
N THR A 261 21.51 -1.63 -56.37
CA THR A 261 20.96 -2.98 -56.24
C THR A 261 19.49 -2.98 -55.82
N LEU A 262 19.09 -2.09 -54.93
CA LEU A 262 17.67 -1.88 -54.54
C LEU A 262 16.82 -1.25 -55.62
N ALA A 263 17.42 -0.38 -56.47
CA ALA A 263 16.74 0.24 -57.60
C ALA A 263 16.67 -0.69 -58.82
N ALA A 264 17.45 -1.78 -58.84
CA ALA A 264 17.42 -2.78 -59.89
C ALA A 264 16.04 -3.45 -59.94
N THR A 265 15.37 -3.38 -61.10
CA THR A 265 14.05 -3.94 -61.32
C THR A 265 14.10 -5.45 -61.57
N ASP A 266 15.30 -6.05 -61.58
CA ASP A 266 15.53 -7.45 -61.85
C ASP A 266 15.22 -8.30 -60.59
N PRO A 267 14.25 -9.25 -60.67
CA PRO A 267 13.86 -10.12 -59.58
C PRO A 267 15.02 -11.06 -59.10
N GLN A 268 15.98 -11.39 -59.95
CA GLN A 268 17.10 -12.24 -59.57
C GLN A 268 18.09 -11.53 -58.63
N SER A 269 18.44 -10.29 -58.94
CA SER A 269 19.32 -9.46 -58.13
C SER A 269 18.74 -9.19 -56.73
N GLN A 270 17.44 -8.95 -56.68
CA GLN A 270 16.74 -8.79 -55.38
C GLN A 270 16.73 -10.10 -54.57
N ALA A 271 16.49 -11.22 -55.20
CA ALA A 271 16.49 -12.53 -54.54
C ALA A 271 17.90 -12.92 -53.99
N GLU A 272 18.94 -12.59 -54.73
CA GLU A 272 20.34 -12.75 -54.26
C GLU A 272 20.66 -11.86 -53.07
N LEU A 273 20.27 -10.61 -53.12
CA LEU A 273 20.41 -9.69 -51.99
C LEU A 273 19.70 -10.23 -50.73
N TYR A 274 18.45 -10.68 -50.88
CA TYR A 274 17.69 -11.27 -49.78
C TYR A 274 18.37 -12.53 -49.20
N ARG A 275 18.90 -13.39 -50.05
CA ARG A 275 19.61 -14.59 -49.61
C ARG A 275 20.89 -14.24 -48.88
N THR A 276 21.65 -13.26 -49.37
CA THR A 276 22.85 -12.79 -48.73
C THR A 276 22.59 -12.19 -47.37
N LEU A 277 21.62 -11.27 -47.28
CA LEU A 277 21.19 -10.65 -46.00
C LEU A 277 20.62 -11.66 -45.01
N THR A 278 19.88 -12.66 -45.51
CA THR A 278 19.38 -13.73 -44.67
C THR A 278 20.50 -14.61 -44.14
N ALA A 279 21.44 -14.99 -44.99
CA ALA A 279 22.60 -15.77 -44.58
C ALA A 279 23.51 -15.03 -43.58
N GLN A 280 23.71 -13.72 -43.80
CA GLN A 280 24.44 -12.87 -42.85
C GLN A 280 23.70 -12.73 -41.52
N ASN A 281 22.39 -12.56 -41.53
CA ASN A 281 21.60 -12.48 -40.32
C ASN A 281 21.64 -13.81 -39.51
N TRP A 282 21.70 -14.94 -40.17
CA TRP A 282 21.89 -16.25 -39.52
C TRP A 282 23.29 -16.42 -38.92
N LEU A 283 24.33 -15.84 -39.56
CA LEU A 283 25.70 -15.85 -39.06
C LEU A 283 25.91 -14.83 -37.93
N MET A 284 25.05 -13.81 -37.82
CA MET A 284 25.07 -12.82 -36.72
C MET A 284 24.51 -13.44 -35.44
N SER A 285 25.25 -14.27 -34.75
CA SER A 285 24.95 -14.63 -33.35
C SER A 285 25.68 -13.73 -32.39
N ASN A 286 25.20 -13.63 -31.14
CA ASN A 286 25.90 -12.88 -30.09
C ASN A 286 27.30 -13.41 -29.77
N MET A 287 27.64 -14.60 -30.27
CA MET A 287 28.92 -15.29 -30.06
C MET A 287 29.62 -15.68 -31.39
N GLY A 288 29.06 -15.34 -32.53
CA GLY A 288 29.60 -15.73 -33.84
C GLY A 288 30.56 -14.72 -34.42
N ILE A 289 31.51 -15.20 -35.23
CA ILE A 289 32.38 -14.37 -36.06
C ILE A 289 31.55 -13.87 -37.24
N GLN A 290 31.52 -12.55 -37.47
CA GLN A 290 30.90 -11.98 -38.64
C GLN A 290 31.93 -11.91 -39.77
N ILE A 291 31.63 -12.52 -40.90
CA ILE A 291 32.45 -12.45 -42.12
C ILE A 291 31.83 -11.36 -43.01
N MET A 292 32.65 -10.39 -43.40
CA MET A 292 32.27 -9.24 -44.25
C MET A 292 33.28 -9.06 -45.34
N ASP A 293 32.90 -8.42 -46.43
CA ASP A 293 33.83 -7.97 -47.46
C ASP A 293 34.72 -6.84 -46.88
N ALA A 294 35.98 -6.77 -47.34
CA ALA A 294 36.92 -5.74 -46.90
C ALA A 294 36.48 -4.30 -47.22
N ALA A 295 35.56 -4.13 -48.17
CA ALA A 295 34.96 -2.85 -48.56
C ALA A 295 33.69 -2.50 -47.71
N ASP A 296 33.12 -3.47 -47.01
CA ASP A 296 31.92 -3.26 -46.17
C ASP A 296 32.31 -2.73 -44.79
N GLY A 297 31.45 -1.93 -44.20
CA GLY A 297 31.65 -1.38 -42.86
C GLY A 297 30.51 -1.79 -41.91
N LEU A 298 30.86 -2.22 -40.71
CA LEU A 298 29.88 -2.42 -39.62
C LEU A 298 30.05 -1.36 -38.56
N GLU A 299 28.99 -0.60 -38.34
CA GLU A 299 28.89 0.35 -37.23
C GLU A 299 27.92 -0.19 -36.20
N THR A 300 28.30 -0.13 -34.93
CA THR A 300 27.42 -0.49 -33.83
C THR A 300 27.10 0.77 -33.03
N HIS A 301 25.85 1.14 -33.00
CA HIS A 301 25.36 2.24 -32.17
C HIS A 301 24.77 1.64 -30.90
N GLN A 302 25.37 1.98 -29.77
CA GLN A 302 24.84 1.61 -28.47
C GLN A 302 24.03 2.78 -27.90
N TYR A 303 22.81 2.51 -27.48
CA TYR A 303 21.98 3.49 -26.82
C TYR A 303 22.05 3.26 -25.31
N THR A 304 22.25 4.36 -24.56
CA THR A 304 22.17 4.33 -23.10
C THR A 304 20.73 4.71 -22.68
N PHE A 305 20.15 3.87 -21.83
CA PHE A 305 18.76 4.02 -21.38
C PHE A 305 18.67 4.61 -19.98
N GLY A 306 19.54 5.56 -19.63
CA GLY A 306 19.47 6.27 -18.35
C GLY A 306 18.13 6.98 -18.18
N GLY A 307 17.51 6.88 -16.99
CA GLY A 307 16.25 7.55 -16.66
C GLY A 307 14.96 6.87 -17.12
N LEU A 308 15.01 5.83 -17.97
CA LEU A 308 13.76 5.14 -18.39
C LEU A 308 13.04 4.45 -17.23
N ALA A 309 13.78 3.93 -16.26
CA ALA A 309 13.20 3.29 -15.09
C ALA A 309 12.42 4.30 -14.24
N ASP A 310 12.99 5.50 -14.04
CA ASP A 310 12.37 6.58 -13.28
C ASP A 310 11.10 7.10 -13.98
N CYS A 311 11.21 7.30 -15.31
CA CYS A 311 10.06 7.70 -16.13
C CYS A 311 8.92 6.67 -16.05
N TYR A 312 9.23 5.37 -16.17
CA TYR A 312 8.22 4.32 -16.05
C TYR A 312 7.60 4.26 -14.66
N GLN A 313 8.38 4.54 -13.63
CA GLN A 313 7.90 4.60 -12.26
C GLN A 313 6.90 5.73 -12.05
N GLN A 314 7.10 6.89 -12.68
CA GLN A 314 6.13 7.99 -12.63
C GLN A 314 4.75 7.54 -13.17
N PHE A 315 4.71 6.84 -14.31
CA PHE A 315 3.44 6.32 -14.85
C PHE A 315 2.79 5.26 -13.95
N ILE A 316 3.58 4.48 -13.20
CA ILE A 316 3.04 3.56 -12.18
C ILE A 316 2.37 4.35 -11.04
N MET A 317 2.97 5.45 -10.59
CA MET A 317 2.40 6.33 -9.56
C MET A 317 1.11 6.98 -10.04
N ASP A 318 1.06 7.47 -11.29
CA ASP A 318 -0.12 8.09 -11.88
C ASP A 318 -1.30 7.08 -11.95
N VAL A 319 -1.07 5.85 -12.39
CA VAL A 319 -2.09 4.78 -12.37
C VAL A 319 -2.56 4.47 -10.95
N SER A 320 -1.63 4.43 -10.00
CA SER A 320 -1.92 4.14 -8.59
C SER A 320 -2.80 5.25 -7.99
N GLY A 321 -2.43 6.51 -8.22
CA GLY A 321 -3.21 7.67 -7.79
C GLY A 321 -4.62 7.70 -8.40
N ALA A 322 -4.72 7.48 -9.72
CA ALA A 322 -6.01 7.43 -10.41
C ALA A 322 -6.92 6.27 -9.94
N ALA A 323 -6.33 5.17 -9.49
CA ALA A 323 -7.04 3.99 -8.97
C ALA A 323 -7.39 4.09 -7.48
N GLU A 324 -6.88 5.11 -6.76
CA GLU A 324 -6.97 5.25 -5.30
C GLU A 324 -6.38 4.05 -4.54
N ILE A 325 -5.38 3.37 -5.10
CA ILE A 325 -4.76 2.18 -4.50
C ILE A 325 -3.25 2.40 -4.41
N PRO A 326 -2.61 2.31 -3.23
CA PRO A 326 -1.18 2.49 -3.09
C PRO A 326 -0.36 1.59 -4.00
N VAL A 327 0.79 2.09 -4.48
CA VAL A 327 1.70 1.34 -5.36
C VAL A 327 2.08 0.00 -4.76
N THR A 328 2.31 -0.05 -3.46
CA THR A 328 2.62 -1.27 -2.71
C THR A 328 1.54 -2.34 -2.85
N LYS A 329 0.26 -1.93 -2.78
CA LYS A 329 -0.88 -2.83 -2.94
C LYS A 329 -1.16 -3.16 -4.41
N LEU A 330 -1.14 -2.16 -5.30
CA LEU A 330 -1.51 -2.34 -6.70
C LEU A 330 -0.44 -3.10 -7.49
N PHE A 331 0.82 -2.73 -7.32
CA PHE A 331 1.95 -3.28 -8.08
C PHE A 331 2.83 -4.24 -7.28
N GLY A 332 2.68 -4.34 -5.96
CA GLY A 332 3.51 -5.19 -5.11
C GLY A 332 4.97 -4.72 -5.03
N ARG A 333 5.22 -3.43 -5.19
CA ARG A 333 6.54 -2.81 -5.15
C ARG A 333 6.57 -1.73 -4.09
N SER A 334 7.65 -1.65 -3.34
CA SER A 334 7.87 -0.50 -2.44
C SER A 334 8.12 0.76 -3.27
N PRO A 335 7.57 1.92 -2.88
CA PRO A 335 7.90 3.18 -3.51
C PRO A 335 9.40 3.43 -3.35
N SER A 336 10.06 3.96 -4.38
CA SER A 336 11.46 4.37 -4.30
C SER A 336 11.53 5.79 -3.75
N GLY A 337 12.19 5.96 -2.61
CA GLY A 337 12.36 7.27 -1.96
C GLY A 337 12.82 7.15 -0.51
N LEU A 338 13.09 8.28 0.13
CA LEU A 338 13.57 8.36 1.51
C LEU A 338 12.57 7.83 2.56
N ASN A 339 11.26 7.85 2.27
CA ASN A 339 10.19 7.31 3.11
C ASN A 339 9.64 6.00 2.54
N ALA A 340 10.51 5.09 2.15
CA ALA A 340 10.20 3.88 1.38
C ALA A 340 9.39 2.81 2.15
N THR A 341 8.90 3.04 3.36
CA THR A 341 8.06 2.07 4.09
C THR A 341 6.66 1.97 3.50
N GLY A 342 6.15 3.05 2.88
CA GLY A 342 4.79 3.11 2.37
C GLY A 342 3.72 2.92 3.47
N GLU A 343 4.09 3.08 4.72
CA GLU A 343 3.24 2.81 5.89
C GLU A 343 2.16 3.87 6.02
N SER A 344 2.53 5.15 5.85
CA SER A 344 1.59 6.27 5.83
C SER A 344 0.60 6.16 4.66
N ASP A 345 1.05 5.74 3.46
CA ASP A 345 0.18 5.53 2.31
C ASP A 345 -0.83 4.39 2.55
N LEU A 346 -0.38 3.33 3.25
CA LEU A 346 -1.25 2.23 3.63
C LEU A 346 -2.26 2.65 4.71
N GLN A 347 -1.86 3.50 5.66
CA GLN A 347 -2.78 4.02 6.68
C GLN A 347 -3.87 4.88 6.03
N ASN A 348 -3.51 5.86 5.20
CA ASN A 348 -4.47 6.67 4.45
C ASN A 348 -5.41 5.81 3.58
N TYR A 349 -4.88 4.74 2.99
CA TYR A 349 -5.68 3.79 2.22
C TYR A 349 -6.68 3.04 3.12
N TYR A 350 -6.27 2.58 4.30
CA TYR A 350 -7.19 1.89 5.22
C TYR A 350 -8.26 2.82 5.79
N ASP A 351 -7.95 4.08 6.02
CA ASP A 351 -8.93 5.09 6.42
C ASP A 351 -9.97 5.31 5.32
N MET A 352 -9.55 5.41 4.06
CA MET A 352 -10.45 5.44 2.90
C MET A 352 -11.30 4.16 2.77
N ILE A 353 -10.74 2.98 3.04
CA ILE A 353 -11.52 1.73 3.04
C ILE A 353 -12.58 1.75 4.13
N GLY A 354 -12.26 2.26 5.32
CA GLY A 354 -13.23 2.45 6.41
C GLY A 354 -14.38 3.39 6.01
N GLU A 355 -14.07 4.51 5.37
CA GLU A 355 -15.08 5.42 4.83
C GLU A 355 -15.99 4.73 3.78
N LYS A 356 -15.40 3.93 2.88
CA LYS A 356 -16.15 3.14 1.90
C LYS A 356 -16.98 2.02 2.55
N GLN A 357 -16.54 1.44 3.65
CA GLN A 357 -17.35 0.49 4.43
C GLN A 357 -18.62 1.18 4.97
N GLU A 358 -18.48 2.36 5.57
CA GLU A 358 -19.62 3.12 6.10
C GLU A 358 -20.55 3.63 4.98
N SER A 359 -20.01 4.19 3.92
CA SER A 359 -20.82 4.84 2.87
C SER A 359 -21.44 3.86 1.87
N ILE A 360 -20.79 2.73 1.57
CA ILE A 360 -21.23 1.78 0.54
C ILE A 360 -21.73 0.47 1.16
N LEU A 361 -20.95 -0.13 2.06
CA LEU A 361 -21.26 -1.46 2.55
C LEU A 361 -22.31 -1.46 3.67
N ARG A 362 -22.32 -0.45 4.56
CA ARG A 362 -23.33 -0.34 5.62
C ARG A 362 -24.77 -0.29 5.09
N PRO A 363 -25.12 0.54 4.08
CA PRO A 363 -26.46 0.50 3.49
C PRO A 363 -26.86 -0.86 2.88
N ILE A 364 -25.91 -1.56 2.27
CA ILE A 364 -26.12 -2.89 1.72
C ILE A 364 -26.45 -3.88 2.85
N LEU A 365 -25.68 -3.85 3.94
CA LEU A 365 -25.86 -4.75 5.07
C LEU A 365 -27.15 -4.43 5.85
N ASN A 366 -27.48 -3.15 6.04
CA ASN A 366 -28.72 -2.75 6.68
C ASN A 366 -29.95 -3.29 5.96
N LYS A 367 -29.90 -3.41 4.63
CA LYS A 367 -30.97 -3.99 3.83
C LYS A 367 -30.95 -5.53 3.83
N LEU A 368 -29.78 -6.13 3.94
CA LEU A 368 -29.59 -7.58 3.79
C LEU A 368 -29.75 -8.35 5.12
N LEU A 369 -29.30 -7.75 6.24
CA LEU A 369 -29.30 -8.43 7.53
C LEU A 369 -30.72 -8.73 8.06
N PRO A 370 -31.75 -7.85 7.95
CA PRO A 370 -33.07 -8.19 8.43
C PRO A 370 -33.68 -9.46 7.83
N PRO A 371 -33.77 -9.67 6.49
CA PRO A 371 -34.25 -10.92 5.94
C PRO A 371 -33.36 -12.13 6.27
N PHE A 372 -32.04 -11.91 6.42
CA PHE A 372 -31.15 -12.96 6.86
C PHE A 372 -31.42 -13.39 8.31
N MET A 373 -31.61 -12.44 9.24
CA MET A 373 -31.94 -12.71 10.65
C MET A 373 -33.31 -13.36 10.79
N MET A 374 -34.30 -12.87 10.04
CA MET A 374 -35.63 -13.48 10.00
C MET A 374 -35.54 -14.97 9.59
N SER A 375 -34.73 -15.26 8.59
CA SER A 375 -34.49 -16.65 8.16
C SER A 375 -33.68 -17.48 9.15
N MET A 376 -32.86 -16.86 9.99
CA MET A 376 -32.08 -17.58 11.02
C MET A 376 -32.91 -17.90 12.27
N PHE A 377 -33.64 -16.90 12.75
CA PHE A 377 -34.24 -16.92 14.10
C PHE A 377 -35.77 -16.78 14.11
N GLY A 378 -36.39 -16.47 12.95
CA GLY A 378 -37.83 -16.18 12.86
C GLY A 378 -38.19 -14.82 13.43
N ALA A 379 -37.21 -13.99 13.79
CA ALA A 379 -37.39 -12.63 14.24
C ALA A 379 -36.16 -11.81 13.91
N VAL A 380 -36.35 -10.51 13.77
CA VAL A 380 -35.26 -9.53 13.67
C VAL A 380 -35.07 -8.90 15.04
N PRO A 381 -33.88 -8.94 15.66
CA PRO A 381 -33.64 -8.24 16.93
C PRO A 381 -33.90 -6.74 16.80
N ASP A 382 -34.58 -6.13 17.78
CA ASP A 382 -34.88 -4.68 17.77
C ASP A 382 -33.61 -3.82 17.90
N ASP A 383 -32.57 -4.39 18.52
CA ASP A 383 -31.24 -3.78 18.72
C ASP A 383 -30.19 -4.28 17.71
N LEU A 384 -30.62 -4.76 16.54
CA LEU A 384 -29.71 -5.25 15.51
C LEU A 384 -28.83 -4.10 14.98
N ASP A 385 -27.58 -4.14 15.36
CA ASP A 385 -26.53 -3.24 14.84
C ASP A 385 -25.21 -4.01 14.67
N PHE A 386 -24.27 -3.40 14.00
CA PHE A 386 -22.96 -3.99 13.76
C PHE A 386 -21.88 -2.92 13.57
N ASP A 387 -20.66 -3.28 13.92
CA ASP A 387 -19.47 -2.48 13.68
C ASP A 387 -18.54 -3.17 12.70
N PHE A 388 -17.88 -2.38 11.85
CA PHE A 388 -16.82 -2.92 10.99
C PHE A 388 -15.55 -3.17 11.80
N ASN A 389 -14.98 -4.34 11.63
CA ASN A 389 -13.68 -4.62 12.22
C ASN A 389 -12.59 -3.84 11.50
N PRO A 390 -11.56 -3.35 12.21
CA PRO A 390 -10.47 -2.59 11.62
C PRO A 390 -9.84 -3.33 10.43
N VAL A 391 -9.66 -2.65 9.31
CA VAL A 391 -9.05 -3.23 8.10
C VAL A 391 -7.56 -3.48 8.27
N SER A 392 -6.89 -2.60 9.03
CA SER A 392 -5.49 -2.75 9.43
C SER A 392 -5.39 -3.64 10.64
N GLU A 393 -4.69 -4.74 10.50
CA GLU A 393 -4.29 -5.55 11.66
C GLU A 393 -2.93 -5.05 12.14
N PRO A 394 -2.82 -4.65 13.42
CA PRO A 394 -1.52 -4.29 13.97
C PRO A 394 -0.57 -5.48 13.88
N SER A 395 0.70 -5.22 13.61
CA SER A 395 1.75 -6.23 13.62
C SER A 395 1.84 -6.91 14.99
N ASP A 396 2.40 -8.10 15.06
CA ASP A 396 2.57 -8.82 16.34
C ASP A 396 3.33 -7.96 17.37
N LYS A 397 4.29 -7.14 16.91
CA LYS A 397 5.01 -6.21 17.78
C LYS A 397 4.10 -5.10 18.31
N GLU A 398 3.31 -4.48 17.47
CA GLU A 398 2.33 -3.46 17.87
C GLU A 398 1.25 -4.03 18.79
N ARG A 399 0.76 -5.25 18.53
CA ARG A 399 -0.17 -5.97 19.42
C ARG A 399 0.42 -6.18 20.82
N MET A 400 1.69 -6.59 20.87
CA MET A 400 2.40 -6.78 22.15
C MET A 400 2.60 -5.44 22.88
N GLU A 401 2.90 -4.38 22.17
CA GLU A 401 3.10 -3.03 22.71
C GLU A 401 1.78 -2.42 23.20
N LEU A 402 0.70 -2.58 22.44
CA LEU A 402 -0.66 -2.23 22.87
C LEU A 402 -1.11 -3.04 24.09
N ALA A 403 -0.86 -4.35 24.11
CA ALA A 403 -1.19 -5.21 25.24
C ALA A 403 -0.44 -4.79 26.51
N LYS A 404 0.85 -4.46 26.37
CA LYS A 404 1.66 -3.99 27.48
C LYS A 404 1.14 -2.64 28.01
N THR A 405 0.99 -1.66 27.13
CA THR A 405 0.51 -0.32 27.51
C THR A 405 -0.88 -0.38 28.14
N GLY A 406 -1.79 -1.15 27.57
CA GLY A 406 -3.13 -1.35 28.13
C GLY A 406 -3.10 -2.02 29.50
N THR A 407 -2.30 -3.07 29.68
CA THR A 407 -2.13 -3.75 30.98
C THR A 407 -1.52 -2.80 32.02
N ASP A 408 -0.49 -2.04 31.66
CA ASP A 408 0.15 -1.07 32.54
C ASP A 408 -0.84 0.01 33.01
N ASN A 409 -1.69 0.50 32.10
CA ASN A 409 -2.74 1.48 32.41
C ASN A 409 -3.79 0.92 33.38
N VAL A 410 -4.26 -0.33 33.16
CA VAL A 410 -5.22 -1.00 34.06
C VAL A 410 -4.60 -1.23 35.44
N VAL A 411 -3.36 -1.69 35.48
CA VAL A 411 -2.62 -1.87 36.76
C VAL A 411 -2.41 -0.56 37.50
N ALA A 412 -2.07 0.52 36.77
CA ALA A 412 -1.91 1.84 37.35
C ALA A 412 -3.24 2.36 37.93
N ALA A 413 -4.35 2.19 37.22
CA ALA A 413 -5.67 2.60 37.71
C ALA A 413 -6.15 1.78 38.93
N LEU A 414 -5.83 0.47 38.97
CA LEU A 414 -6.07 -0.40 40.13
C LEU A 414 -5.27 0.06 41.35
N ASN A 415 -3.96 0.31 41.18
CA ASN A 415 -3.07 0.75 42.27
C ASN A 415 -3.40 2.14 42.77
N ALA A 416 -3.95 3.01 41.90
CA ALA A 416 -4.44 4.33 42.28
C ALA A 416 -5.84 4.31 42.96
N GLY A 417 -6.46 3.15 43.11
CA GLY A 417 -7.80 3.03 43.67
C GLY A 417 -8.89 3.69 42.82
N MET A 418 -8.68 3.81 41.50
CA MET A 418 -9.63 4.42 40.57
C MET A 418 -10.67 3.41 40.06
N ILE A 419 -10.31 2.13 39.98
CA ILE A 419 -11.18 1.05 39.50
C ILE A 419 -11.13 -0.16 40.44
N SER A 420 -12.20 -0.95 40.46
CA SER A 420 -12.24 -2.20 41.22
C SER A 420 -11.47 -3.33 40.49
N LYS A 421 -11.11 -4.41 41.20
CA LYS A 421 -10.49 -5.60 40.57
C LYS A 421 -11.40 -6.22 39.52
N ARG A 422 -12.74 -6.19 39.75
CA ARG A 422 -13.74 -6.64 38.78
C ARG A 422 -13.66 -5.84 37.49
N THR A 423 -13.68 -4.49 37.58
CA THR A 423 -13.56 -3.61 36.43
C THR A 423 -12.24 -3.80 35.70
N GLY A 424 -11.12 -3.94 36.44
CA GLY A 424 -9.81 -4.22 35.83
C GLY A 424 -9.77 -5.51 35.03
N LEU A 425 -10.39 -6.59 35.51
CA LEU A 425 -10.51 -7.84 34.76
C LEU A 425 -11.41 -7.74 33.54
N GLN A 426 -12.49 -6.93 33.62
CA GLN A 426 -13.36 -6.63 32.47
C GLN A 426 -12.61 -5.91 31.37
N GLU A 427 -11.83 -4.87 31.72
CA GLU A 427 -11.00 -4.13 30.78
C GLU A 427 -9.93 -5.02 30.12
N LEU A 428 -9.22 -5.85 30.89
CA LEU A 428 -8.24 -6.80 30.36
C LEU A 428 -8.89 -7.84 29.45
N LYS A 429 -10.08 -8.32 29.76
CA LYS A 429 -10.83 -9.23 28.91
C LYS A 429 -11.25 -8.57 27.59
N GLN A 430 -11.74 -7.32 27.64
CA GLN A 430 -12.08 -6.55 26.44
C GLN A 430 -10.84 -6.29 25.57
N GLN A 431 -9.70 -5.99 26.19
CA GLN A 431 -8.44 -5.84 25.45
C GLN A 431 -7.96 -7.14 24.82
N SER A 432 -8.28 -8.32 25.41
CA SER A 432 -7.87 -9.61 24.88
C SER A 432 -8.37 -9.87 23.46
N GLU A 433 -9.54 -9.35 23.10
CA GLU A 433 -10.11 -9.46 21.76
C GLU A 433 -9.25 -8.78 20.69
N ARG A 434 -8.61 -7.65 21.06
CA ARG A 434 -7.76 -6.87 20.15
C ARG A 434 -6.29 -7.32 20.15
N THR A 435 -5.80 -7.73 21.31
CA THR A 435 -4.37 -8.00 21.51
C THR A 435 -4.02 -9.50 21.46
N GLY A 436 -5.01 -10.38 21.68
CA GLY A 436 -4.78 -11.81 21.81
C GLY A 436 -4.08 -12.22 23.13
N VAL A 437 -3.91 -11.28 24.08
CA VAL A 437 -3.33 -11.49 25.41
C VAL A 437 -4.46 -11.52 26.43
N TRP A 438 -4.31 -12.26 27.52
CA TRP A 438 -5.34 -12.41 28.56
C TRP A 438 -6.61 -13.16 28.15
N THR A 439 -6.52 -14.02 27.14
CA THR A 439 -7.65 -14.77 26.57
C THR A 439 -8.29 -15.80 27.53
N ASN A 440 -7.63 -16.11 28.66
CA ASN A 440 -8.09 -17.10 29.62
C ASN A 440 -8.94 -16.50 30.76
N ILE A 441 -9.19 -15.18 30.76
CA ILE A 441 -10.06 -14.56 31.77
C ILE A 441 -11.52 -14.97 31.50
N THR A 442 -12.10 -15.75 32.40
CA THR A 442 -13.49 -16.22 32.27
C THR A 442 -14.47 -15.24 32.93
N ASP A 443 -15.76 -15.35 32.57
CA ASP A 443 -16.82 -14.56 33.22
C ASP A 443 -16.94 -14.91 34.69
N GLU A 444 -16.65 -16.20 35.06
CA GLU A 444 -16.63 -16.64 36.45
C GLU A 444 -15.52 -15.95 37.26
N ASP A 445 -14.36 -15.68 36.65
CA ASP A 445 -13.25 -14.99 37.34
C ASP A 445 -13.64 -13.53 37.60
N ILE A 446 -14.34 -12.89 36.63
CA ILE A 446 -14.84 -11.54 36.76
C ILE A 446 -15.93 -11.43 37.82
N GLU A 447 -16.89 -12.38 37.87
CA GLU A 447 -17.96 -12.38 38.86
C GLU A 447 -17.45 -12.66 40.30
N LYS A 448 -16.42 -13.48 40.43
CA LYS A 448 -15.79 -13.78 41.73
C LYS A 448 -14.88 -12.67 42.24
N ALA A 449 -14.47 -11.73 41.36
CA ALA A 449 -13.60 -10.65 41.75
C ALA A 449 -14.35 -9.60 42.61
N PRO A 450 -13.73 -9.04 43.65
CA PRO A 450 -14.35 -8.01 44.48
C PRO A 450 -14.62 -6.74 43.67
N ASP A 451 -15.82 -6.18 43.87
CA ASP A 451 -16.27 -4.95 43.22
C ASP A 451 -16.04 -3.73 44.14
N THR A 452 -15.26 -3.88 45.19
CA THR A 452 -14.85 -2.83 46.10
C THR A 452 -13.55 -2.19 45.62
N ILE A 453 -13.51 -0.87 45.59
CA ILE A 453 -12.28 -0.11 45.35
C ILE A 453 -11.45 -0.25 46.64
N GLU A 454 -10.29 -0.91 46.57
CA GLU A 454 -9.36 -1.02 47.71
C GLU A 454 -8.65 0.33 47.86
N ASP A 455 -8.73 0.91 49.10
CA ASP A 455 -7.99 2.12 49.43
C ASP A 455 -6.48 1.79 49.45
N PRO A 456 -5.61 2.49 48.73
CA PRO A 456 -4.15 2.27 48.76
C PRO A 456 -3.56 2.30 50.17
N GLY A 457 -4.26 2.87 51.14
CA GLY A 457 -3.85 2.96 52.53
C GLY A 457 -4.05 1.67 53.34
N GLU A 458 -4.89 0.71 52.90
CA GLU A 458 -5.17 -0.52 53.68
C GLU A 458 -4.27 -1.73 53.35
N MET A 459 -3.35 -1.60 52.40
CA MET A 459 -2.40 -2.69 52.07
C MET A 459 -1.19 -2.79 52.97
N MET A 460 -1.12 -2.01 54.07
CA MET A 460 -0.08 -2.23 55.10
C MET A 460 -0.61 -3.18 56.15
N PRO A 461 0.04 -4.34 56.40
CA PRO A 461 -0.29 -5.19 57.53
C PRO A 461 -0.18 -4.37 58.84
N PRO A 462 -1.14 -4.51 59.78
CA PRO A 462 -1.06 -3.79 61.05
C PRO A 462 0.11 -4.33 61.85
N GLY A 463 1.22 -3.53 61.93
CA GLY A 463 2.35 -3.91 62.77
C GLY A 463 3.73 -3.34 62.45
N MET A 464 3.91 -2.51 61.43
CA MET A 464 5.22 -1.82 61.23
C MET A 464 5.16 -0.34 61.59
N GLY A 465 5.24 -0.05 62.89
CA GLY A 465 5.59 1.25 63.42
C GLY A 465 7.09 1.51 63.23
N PHE A 466 7.42 2.72 62.81
CA PHE A 466 8.80 3.22 62.73
C PHE A 466 9.48 3.12 64.14
N GLY A 467 10.33 2.13 64.31
CA GLY A 467 11.30 2.05 65.40
C GLY A 467 12.70 1.99 64.83
N GLY A 468 13.57 2.86 65.33
CA GLY A 468 14.93 3.08 64.86
C GLY A 468 15.86 1.88 65.05
N PRO A 469 17.16 2.06 64.75
CA PRO A 469 18.04 0.99 64.35
C PRO A 469 18.54 0.10 65.51
N GLU A 470 18.42 -1.23 65.37
CA GLU A 470 19.24 -2.18 66.18
C GLU A 470 19.78 -3.29 65.25
N GLU A 471 21.08 -3.47 65.41
CA GLU A 471 21.92 -4.53 64.88
C GLU A 471 21.47 -5.93 65.32
N ASN A 472 21.49 -6.88 64.41
CA ASN A 472 22.01 -8.23 64.50
C ASN A 472 21.22 -9.21 63.63
N ALA A 473 21.96 -9.82 62.71
CA ALA A 473 21.52 -10.94 61.86
C ALA A 473 21.28 -12.23 62.65
N PRO A 474 20.53 -13.21 62.11
CA PRO A 474 21.23 -14.31 61.44
C PRO A 474 20.61 -14.78 60.11
N GLN A 475 21.48 -15.36 59.32
CA GLN A 475 21.28 -15.95 58.01
C GLN A 475 20.26 -17.10 58.01
N GLY A 476 19.36 -17.09 57.05
CA GLY A 476 18.55 -18.24 56.63
C GLY A 476 18.32 -18.14 55.13
N GLU A 477 18.64 -19.23 54.43
CA GLU A 477 18.59 -19.34 52.95
C GLU A 477 17.19 -19.06 52.39
N PRO A 478 17.06 -18.34 51.24
CA PRO A 478 15.78 -18.10 50.60
C PRO A 478 15.38 -19.27 49.67
N GLY A 479 14.14 -19.65 49.74
CA GLY A 479 13.50 -20.62 48.89
C GLY A 479 13.40 -20.16 47.43
N ARG A 480 13.38 -21.13 46.54
CA ARG A 480 13.57 -21.02 45.09
C ARG A 480 12.50 -20.26 44.30
N ASP A 481 11.47 -19.69 44.89
CA ASP A 481 10.32 -19.11 44.16
C ASP A 481 10.25 -17.60 44.11
N ALA A 482 11.26 -16.87 44.68
CA ALA A 482 11.33 -15.41 44.64
C ALA A 482 12.25 -14.83 43.56
N ALA A 483 12.87 -15.66 42.70
CA ALA A 483 13.90 -15.23 41.76
C ALA A 483 13.37 -14.74 40.40
N LEU A 484 12.06 -14.71 40.18
CA LEU A 484 11.52 -14.34 38.85
C LEU A 484 11.05 -12.89 38.73
N PHE A 485 10.98 -12.14 39.82
CA PHE A 485 10.49 -10.74 39.83
C PHE A 485 11.56 -9.67 40.06
N HIS A 486 12.83 -10.04 40.20
CA HIS A 486 13.90 -9.07 40.52
C HIS A 486 14.81 -8.64 39.39
N VAL A 487 14.46 -8.90 38.13
CA VAL A 487 15.35 -8.53 36.98
C VAL A 487 14.97 -7.21 36.30
N LEU A 488 13.90 -6.53 36.69
CA LEU A 488 13.45 -5.31 35.97
C LEU A 488 13.52 -3.99 36.75
N ASP A 489 14.02 -3.96 38.00
CA ASP A 489 13.96 -2.72 38.81
C ASP A 489 15.26 -2.39 39.55
N SER A 490 16.45 -2.74 39.05
CA SER A 490 17.70 -2.53 39.79
C SER A 490 18.42 -1.20 39.52
N ASP A 491 17.89 -0.30 38.66
CA ASP A 491 18.61 0.95 38.31
C ASP A 491 17.83 2.25 38.48
N TRP A 492 16.63 2.22 39.10
CA TRP A 492 15.89 3.45 39.40
C TRP A 492 16.30 4.03 40.77
N LYS A 493 16.91 5.23 40.79
CA LYS A 493 17.21 6.01 41.99
C LYS A 493 16.50 7.34 41.90
N GLU A 494 15.51 7.58 42.76
CA GLU A 494 14.72 8.82 42.81
C GLU A 494 15.60 10.07 43.10
N ALA A 495 16.74 9.90 43.80
CA ALA A 495 17.68 10.95 44.03
C ALA A 495 18.37 11.51 42.78
N GLU A 496 18.32 10.77 41.68
CA GLU A 496 18.88 11.20 40.39
C GLU A 496 17.84 11.92 39.52
N HIS A 497 16.57 12.00 39.98
CA HIS A 497 15.44 12.62 39.28
C HIS A 497 14.64 13.57 40.19
N PRO A 498 15.19 14.74 40.57
CA PRO A 498 14.51 15.68 41.46
C PRO A 498 13.24 16.25 40.83
N ARG A 499 12.18 16.37 41.65
CA ARG A 499 10.89 16.97 41.29
C ARG A 499 10.81 18.41 41.75
N GLY A 500 10.16 19.27 40.95
CA GLY A 500 9.81 20.62 41.35
C GLY A 500 8.59 20.67 42.29
N ASP A 501 8.30 21.82 42.83
CA ASP A 501 7.17 22.08 43.75
C ASP A 501 5.79 21.80 43.12
N ASP A 502 5.73 21.59 41.78
CA ASP A 502 4.55 21.22 41.00
C ASP A 502 4.42 19.70 40.75
N GLY A 503 5.30 18.89 41.35
CA GLY A 503 5.31 17.44 41.23
C GLY A 503 5.87 16.90 39.91
N LYS A 504 6.32 17.78 39.00
CA LYS A 504 6.94 17.40 37.74
C LYS A 504 8.45 17.27 37.89
N PHE A 505 9.07 16.41 37.09
CA PHE A 505 10.52 16.31 37.04
C PHE A 505 11.13 17.63 36.58
N THR A 506 12.00 18.22 37.37
CA THR A 506 12.80 19.39 36.99
C THR A 506 14.14 18.90 36.47
N SER A 507 14.63 19.50 35.39
CA SER A 507 16.03 19.39 35.01
C SER A 507 16.87 19.96 36.14
N GLY A 508 17.47 19.10 36.97
CA GLY A 508 18.31 19.49 38.11
C GLY A 508 19.50 20.28 37.62
N SER A 509 19.64 21.50 38.13
CA SER A 509 20.88 22.29 38.08
C SER A 509 21.89 21.66 39.02
N GLY A 510 22.49 20.57 38.64
CA GLY A 510 23.70 20.02 39.20
C GLY A 510 24.74 20.05 38.12
N GLY A 511 25.81 20.84 38.28
CA GLY A 511 26.85 21.10 37.29
C GLY A 511 27.40 19.84 36.67
N GLY A 512 26.91 19.54 35.47
CA GLY A 512 27.36 18.53 34.56
C GLY A 512 26.91 19.03 33.20
N GLU A 513 27.88 19.38 32.39
CA GLU A 513 27.91 19.69 30.97
C GLU A 513 26.55 19.71 30.28
N SER A 514 26.12 20.86 29.79
CA SER A 514 25.01 21.04 28.88
C SER A 514 25.19 20.00 27.76
N LYS A 515 24.21 19.15 27.59
CA LYS A 515 24.09 18.31 26.40
C LYS A 515 23.68 19.22 25.24
N ASP A 516 24.60 20.06 24.76
CA ASP A 516 24.47 20.70 23.47
C ASP A 516 24.60 19.61 22.41
N TYR A 517 23.47 19.11 22.00
CA TYR A 517 23.41 18.42 20.72
C TYR A 517 23.65 19.51 19.66
N PRO A 518 24.44 19.26 18.60
CA PRO A 518 24.61 20.23 17.51
C PRO A 518 23.30 20.45 16.75
N ILE A 519 22.21 19.94 17.26
CA ILE A 519 20.89 19.83 16.66
C ILE A 519 19.86 20.56 17.56
N ASP A 520 20.21 21.71 18.14
CA ASP A 520 19.24 22.56 18.84
C ASP A 520 18.15 23.15 17.93
N HIS A 521 18.21 22.83 16.62
CA HIS A 521 17.30 23.32 15.58
C HIS A 521 16.74 22.23 14.69
N VAL A 522 16.74 20.96 15.12
CA VAL A 522 16.01 19.90 14.40
C VAL A 522 14.55 20.00 14.77
N GLU A 523 13.76 20.62 13.91
CA GLU A 523 12.30 20.63 13.99
C GLU A 523 11.76 19.74 12.85
N GLY A 524 10.94 18.74 13.15
CA GLY A 524 10.25 17.94 12.15
C GLY A 524 10.09 16.45 12.50
N GLU A 525 9.45 15.73 11.59
CA GLU A 525 9.04 14.32 11.75
C GLU A 525 10.18 13.32 12.06
N HIS A 526 11.46 13.69 11.81
CA HIS A 526 12.62 12.80 11.98
C HIS A 526 13.54 13.16 13.16
N GLU A 527 13.11 14.05 14.05
CA GLU A 527 13.91 14.50 15.20
C GLU A 527 14.39 13.33 16.06
N ASP A 528 13.50 12.40 16.39
CA ASP A 528 13.82 11.25 17.23
C ASP A 528 14.79 10.27 16.57
N GLU A 529 14.70 10.08 15.25
CA GLU A 529 15.61 9.20 14.50
C GLU A 529 17.01 9.79 14.43
N ILE A 530 17.12 11.10 14.19
CA ILE A 530 18.40 11.81 14.17
C ILE A 530 19.03 11.78 15.57
N ARG A 531 18.25 12.05 16.62
CA ARG A 531 18.74 11.99 18.01
C ARG A 531 19.24 10.58 18.39
N LYS A 532 18.52 9.53 18.02
CA LYS A 532 18.94 8.13 18.22
C LYS A 532 20.23 7.79 17.45
N LEU A 533 20.40 8.35 16.26
CA LEU A 533 21.55 8.09 15.41
C LEU A 533 22.83 8.73 15.99
N TYR A 534 22.73 9.92 16.54
CA TYR A 534 23.86 10.65 17.12
C TYR A 534 24.29 10.09 18.48
N GLY A 535 23.37 9.74 19.36
CA GLY A 535 23.67 9.20 20.68
C GLY A 535 24.50 10.14 21.57
N LYS A 536 25.47 9.60 22.32
CA LYS A 536 26.32 10.38 23.24
C LYS A 536 27.38 11.16 22.48
N ARG A 537 27.56 12.43 22.82
CA ARG A 537 28.57 13.32 22.26
C ARG A 537 29.94 13.09 22.88
N TYR A 538 31.00 13.14 22.07
CA TYR A 538 32.41 13.10 22.50
C TYR A 538 33.15 14.26 21.85
N ASP A 539 33.62 15.21 22.64
CA ASP A 539 34.29 16.43 22.18
C ASP A 539 35.80 16.26 22.09
N ASN A 540 36.42 17.16 21.32
CA ASN A 540 37.90 17.29 21.22
C ASN A 540 38.62 16.03 20.68
N LEU A 541 37.95 15.25 19.86
CA LEU A 541 38.52 14.09 19.18
C LEU A 541 38.54 14.31 17.66
N GLN A 542 39.67 14.00 17.01
CA GLN A 542 39.80 14.14 15.56
C GLN A 542 40.47 12.91 14.94
N GLY A 543 40.18 12.66 13.66
CA GLY A 543 40.80 11.61 12.86
C GLY A 543 40.66 10.22 13.49
N GLN A 544 41.81 9.52 13.66
CA GLN A 544 41.84 8.16 14.19
C GLN A 544 41.30 8.08 15.64
N ALA A 545 41.59 9.08 16.47
CA ALA A 545 41.12 9.09 17.87
C ALA A 545 39.59 9.15 17.98
N ALA A 546 38.92 9.82 17.03
CA ALA A 546 37.47 9.84 16.93
C ALA A 546 36.91 8.46 16.53
N ILE A 547 37.53 7.81 15.55
CA ILE A 547 37.16 6.45 15.09
C ILE A 547 37.31 5.45 16.23
N ASP A 548 38.49 5.40 16.86
CA ASP A 548 38.82 4.46 17.95
C ASP A 548 37.84 4.62 19.14
N LYS A 549 37.47 5.86 19.48
CA LYS A 549 36.52 6.13 20.54
C LYS A 549 35.12 5.57 20.21
N LEU A 550 34.60 5.87 19.03
CA LEU A 550 33.27 5.43 18.65
C LEU A 550 33.18 3.90 18.45
N VAL A 551 34.23 3.28 17.93
CA VAL A 551 34.29 1.82 17.78
C VAL A 551 34.34 1.13 19.14
N LYS A 552 35.09 1.67 20.11
CA LYS A 552 35.18 1.17 21.49
C LYS A 552 33.86 1.24 22.22
N GLU A 553 33.15 2.38 22.11
CA GLU A 553 31.89 2.63 22.80
C GLU A 553 30.67 2.01 22.09
N LYS A 554 30.83 1.61 20.83
CA LYS A 554 29.77 1.10 19.94
C LYS A 554 28.54 2.01 19.88
N GLY A 555 28.77 3.31 19.92
CA GLY A 555 27.71 4.32 19.92
C GLY A 555 28.24 5.73 20.05
N GLY A 556 27.35 6.72 19.80
CA GLY A 556 27.65 8.14 19.95
C GLY A 556 28.21 8.80 18.69
N TYR A 557 28.61 10.07 18.83
CA TYR A 557 29.15 10.87 17.75
C TYR A 557 30.26 11.79 18.17
N VAL A 558 31.10 12.20 17.23
CA VAL A 558 32.16 13.20 17.40
C VAL A 558 31.90 14.31 16.38
N PRO A 559 31.57 15.53 16.84
CA PRO A 559 31.44 16.70 15.97
C PRO A 559 32.78 17.10 15.40
N ALA A 560 32.81 17.57 14.15
CA ALA A 560 34.03 18.02 13.47
C ALA A 560 35.19 17.01 13.57
N ALA A 561 34.87 15.69 13.46
CA ALA A 561 35.87 14.64 13.54
C ALA A 561 36.92 14.72 12.41
N PHE A 562 36.54 15.31 11.30
CA PHE A 562 37.42 15.62 10.17
C PHE A 562 37.14 17.05 9.70
N HIS A 563 38.17 17.69 9.12
CA HIS A 563 38.07 19.02 8.52
C HIS A 563 38.67 19.00 7.12
N ARG A 564 37.99 19.65 6.16
CA ARG A 564 38.53 19.89 4.81
C ARG A 564 38.20 21.31 4.38
N ASP A 565 39.17 22.01 3.79
CA ASP A 565 38.96 23.39 3.31
C ASP A 565 37.86 23.49 2.22
N ASP A 566 37.62 22.43 1.47
CA ASP A 566 36.64 22.37 0.35
C ASP A 566 35.26 21.79 0.74
N ILE A 567 35.08 21.37 2.00
CA ILE A 567 33.81 20.80 2.51
C ILE A 567 33.42 21.46 3.83
N GLY A 568 34.40 21.84 4.69
CA GLY A 568 34.20 22.28 6.07
C GLY A 568 34.34 21.13 7.06
N ASP A 569 33.72 21.29 8.21
CA ASP A 569 33.71 20.30 9.28
C ASP A 569 32.81 19.12 8.94
N ILE A 570 33.26 17.90 9.24
CA ILE A 570 32.59 16.65 8.93
C ILE A 570 32.41 15.88 10.23
N ASP A 571 31.18 15.61 10.58
CA ASP A 571 30.81 14.83 11.75
C ASP A 571 31.00 13.34 11.53
N LEU A 572 31.38 12.63 12.58
CA LEU A 572 31.50 11.18 12.58
C LEU A 572 30.56 10.58 13.60
N ILE A 573 29.69 9.67 13.17
CA ILE A 573 28.78 8.95 14.06
C ILE A 573 29.12 7.45 14.04
N TYR A 574 28.86 6.76 15.15
CA TYR A 574 28.86 5.30 15.12
C TYR A 574 27.75 4.78 14.21
N GLY A 575 26.56 5.35 14.35
CA GLY A 575 25.42 5.13 13.47
C GLY A 575 24.79 3.74 13.62
N ASN A 576 24.25 3.23 12.51
CA ASN A 576 23.56 1.96 12.43
C ASN A 576 23.99 1.16 11.18
N GLU A 577 23.30 0.07 10.87
CA GLU A 577 23.61 -0.78 9.68
C GLU A 577 23.50 -0.05 8.33
N LYS A 578 22.89 1.13 8.28
CA LYS A 578 22.67 1.91 7.05
C LYS A 578 23.61 3.10 6.89
N VAL A 579 24.17 3.63 7.99
CA VAL A 579 24.97 4.85 7.96
C VAL A 579 25.98 4.89 9.10
N GLY A 580 27.14 5.52 8.88
CA GLY A 580 28.20 5.71 9.87
C GLY A 580 29.18 4.55 9.98
N LEU A 581 29.95 4.53 11.09
CA LEU A 581 31.01 3.51 11.29
C LEU A 581 30.46 2.09 11.38
N CYS A 582 29.32 1.88 12.02
CA CYS A 582 28.68 0.57 12.09
C CYS A 582 28.41 -0.01 10.69
N HIS A 583 27.90 0.80 9.77
CA HIS A 583 27.69 0.41 8.38
C HIS A 583 29.00 0.10 7.66
N ILE A 584 30.03 0.92 7.86
CA ILE A 584 31.35 0.71 7.26
C ILE A 584 31.96 -0.62 7.72
N ILE A 585 31.93 -0.90 9.03
CA ILE A 585 32.45 -2.10 9.66
C ILE A 585 31.73 -3.34 9.09
N LYS A 586 30.42 -3.38 9.18
CA LYS A 586 29.60 -4.51 8.71
C LYS A 586 29.87 -4.83 7.23
N ARG A 587 29.93 -3.81 6.39
CA ARG A 587 30.19 -3.99 4.95
C ARG A 587 31.58 -4.47 4.64
N ARG A 588 32.60 -4.08 5.43
CA ARG A 588 33.99 -4.58 5.24
C ARG A 588 34.13 -6.01 5.68
N GLU A 589 33.48 -6.40 6.77
CA GLU A 589 33.39 -7.79 7.19
C GLU A 589 32.73 -8.69 6.12
N GLU A 590 31.61 -8.21 5.55
CA GLU A 590 30.93 -8.92 4.44
C GLU A 590 31.80 -9.04 3.18
N ASP A 591 32.64 -8.05 2.87
CA ASP A 591 33.59 -8.08 1.73
C ASP A 591 34.86 -8.91 2.02
N GLY A 592 35.03 -9.43 3.25
CA GLY A 592 36.19 -10.21 3.67
C GLY A 592 37.49 -9.40 3.76
N LEU A 593 37.37 -8.09 3.99
CA LEU A 593 38.49 -7.17 4.17
C LEU A 593 38.83 -7.02 5.66
N ASP A 594 40.12 -6.79 5.97
CA ASP A 594 40.53 -6.41 7.32
C ASP A 594 39.94 -5.02 7.66
N THR A 595 39.03 -5.02 8.61
CA THR A 595 38.26 -3.82 9.01
C THR A 595 39.15 -2.83 9.73
N ASP A 596 40.08 -3.31 10.57
CA ASP A 596 40.99 -2.45 11.35
C ASP A 596 41.97 -1.71 10.43
N ASP A 597 42.50 -2.40 9.45
CA ASP A 597 43.38 -1.77 8.45
C ASP A 597 42.59 -0.75 7.61
N PHE A 598 41.35 -1.02 7.26
CA PHE A 598 40.52 -0.08 6.51
C PHE A 598 40.20 1.18 7.33
N LEU A 599 39.87 1.03 8.61
CA LEU A 599 39.59 2.16 9.51
C LEU A 599 40.84 3.05 9.75
N ARG A 600 42.04 2.49 9.71
CA ARG A 600 43.28 3.26 9.81
C ARG A 600 43.59 4.15 8.61
N ILE A 601 43.17 3.75 7.42
CA ILE A 601 43.35 4.59 6.21
C ILE A 601 42.28 5.63 6.04
N LEU A 602 41.14 5.54 6.76
CA LEU A 602 39.99 6.41 6.60
C LEU A 602 40.29 7.89 6.86
N PRO A 603 41.05 8.29 7.90
CA PRO A 603 41.42 9.69 8.11
C PRO A 603 42.22 10.28 6.95
N ASP A 604 43.19 9.52 6.42
CA ASP A 604 44.02 9.95 5.29
C ASP A 604 43.20 10.00 3.97
N LEU A 605 42.30 9.05 3.76
CA LEU A 605 41.37 9.05 2.64
C LEU A 605 40.51 10.33 2.66
N ILE A 606 39.92 10.66 3.80
CA ILE A 606 39.04 11.84 3.92
C ILE A 606 39.82 13.15 3.76
N SER A 607 41.00 13.26 4.39
CA SER A 607 41.77 14.52 4.40
C SER A 607 42.45 14.82 3.06
N THR A 608 42.98 13.82 2.37
CA THR A 608 43.84 14.03 1.19
C THR A 608 43.27 13.50 -0.11
N GLY A 609 42.17 12.74 -0.09
CA GLY A 609 41.52 12.19 -1.26
C GLY A 609 40.96 13.25 -2.20
N LYS A 610 40.82 12.89 -3.49
CA LYS A 610 40.22 13.75 -4.52
C LYS A 610 38.73 13.82 -4.37
N LYS A 611 38.19 15.04 -4.17
CA LYS A 611 36.74 15.29 -4.10
C LYS A 611 36.10 15.30 -5.50
N THR A 612 34.94 14.70 -5.60
CA THR A 612 34.04 14.81 -6.76
C THR A 612 32.60 14.94 -6.26
N ASP A 613 31.83 15.85 -6.86
CA ASP A 613 30.43 16.05 -6.50
C ASP A 613 29.55 15.09 -7.30
N HIS A 614 28.68 14.35 -6.62
CA HIS A 614 27.77 13.39 -7.26
C HIS A 614 26.43 13.35 -6.52
N LEU A 615 25.34 13.71 -7.21
CA LEU A 615 23.96 13.67 -6.70
C LEU A 615 23.79 14.35 -5.32
N GLY A 616 24.38 15.54 -5.14
CA GLY A 616 24.28 16.28 -3.88
C GLY A 616 25.13 15.73 -2.73
N ARG A 617 26.04 14.79 -3.00
CA ARG A 617 27.00 14.21 -2.05
C ARG A 617 28.42 14.44 -2.50
N PHE A 618 29.35 14.38 -1.57
CA PHE A 618 30.79 14.46 -1.85
C PHE A 618 31.40 13.07 -1.83
N ASN A 619 31.93 12.64 -2.97
CA ASN A 619 32.73 11.41 -3.08
C ASN A 619 34.19 11.76 -2.98
N ILE A 620 34.90 11.19 -2.00
CA ILE A 620 36.33 11.38 -1.80
C ILE A 620 37.05 10.08 -2.16
N GLU A 621 37.95 10.14 -3.11
CA GLU A 621 38.63 8.98 -3.67
C GLU A 621 40.17 9.08 -3.49
N LYS A 622 40.78 7.99 -2.98
CA LYS A 622 42.20 7.84 -2.86
C LYS A 622 42.58 6.34 -2.91
N ASP A 623 43.62 5.98 -3.66
CA ASP A 623 44.22 4.63 -3.73
C ASP A 623 43.18 3.49 -3.88
N GLY A 624 42.15 3.72 -4.73
CA GLY A 624 41.12 2.74 -4.96
C GLY A 624 40.10 2.61 -3.83
N SER A 625 40.18 3.45 -2.80
CA SER A 625 39.17 3.57 -1.75
C SER A 625 38.30 4.83 -1.95
N MET A 626 37.05 4.79 -1.52
CA MET A 626 36.10 5.89 -1.64
C MET A 626 35.37 6.10 -0.31
N ALA A 627 35.24 7.37 0.11
CA ALA A 627 34.37 7.81 1.19
C ALA A 627 33.25 8.69 0.63
N ILE A 628 32.05 8.51 1.13
CA ILE A 628 30.86 9.28 0.71
C ILE A 628 30.39 10.12 1.91
N ILE A 629 30.37 11.44 1.70
CA ILE A 629 29.95 12.44 2.69
C ILE A 629 28.70 13.14 2.16
N THR A 630 27.69 13.36 3.02
CA THR A 630 26.52 14.14 2.68
C THR A 630 26.56 15.50 3.39
N PRO A 631 26.23 16.61 2.69
CA PRO A 631 26.08 17.93 3.33
C PRO A 631 24.70 18.12 4.00
N THR A 632 23.77 17.20 3.77
CA THR A 632 22.43 17.21 4.36
C THR A 632 22.01 15.80 4.71
N TYR A 633 21.30 15.64 5.83
CA TYR A 633 20.73 14.36 6.24
C TYR A 633 19.34 14.60 6.82
N PHE A 634 18.31 13.91 6.31
CA PHE A 634 16.89 14.16 6.60
C PHE A 634 16.53 15.66 6.47
N ASP A 635 16.89 16.27 5.34
CA ASP A 635 16.69 17.69 5.03
C ASP A 635 17.31 18.69 6.02
N GLN A 636 18.06 18.19 7.00
CA GLN A 636 18.85 19.02 7.92
C GLN A 636 20.24 19.26 7.35
N LYS A 637 20.78 20.46 7.58
CA LYS A 637 22.12 20.84 7.15
C LYS A 637 23.19 20.24 8.08
N ILE A 638 23.50 18.96 7.87
CA ILE A 638 24.42 18.16 8.68
C ILE A 638 25.45 17.51 7.75
N THR A 639 26.71 17.89 7.85
CA THR A 639 27.79 17.30 7.04
C THR A 639 28.29 16.03 7.72
N LEU A 640 27.94 14.87 7.16
CA LEU A 640 28.10 13.56 7.79
C LEU A 640 28.82 12.57 6.89
N LEU A 641 29.75 11.77 7.46
CA LEU A 641 30.30 10.59 6.78
C LEU A 641 29.25 9.46 6.74
N LEU A 642 28.73 9.15 5.54
CA LEU A 642 27.73 8.11 5.35
C LEU A 642 28.35 6.71 5.31
N THR A 643 29.34 6.52 4.46
CA THR A 643 30.00 5.22 4.23
C THR A 643 31.37 5.38 3.59
N ALA A 644 32.17 4.34 3.66
CA ALA A 644 33.44 4.25 2.94
C ALA A 644 33.72 2.80 2.49
N PHE A 645 34.33 2.64 1.32
CA PHE A 645 34.59 1.31 0.72
C PHE A 645 35.79 1.32 -0.22
N LYS A 646 36.28 0.12 -0.51
CA LYS A 646 37.30 -0.10 -1.53
C LYS A 646 36.62 -0.45 -2.86
N LYS A 647 36.97 0.23 -3.94
CA LYS A 647 36.38 -0.03 -5.26
C LYS A 647 36.84 -1.44 -5.72
N LYS A 648 35.90 -2.27 -6.14
CA LYS A 648 36.23 -3.51 -6.85
C LYS A 648 36.81 -3.14 -8.20
N LYS A 649 38.01 -3.71 -8.54
CA LYS A 649 38.65 -3.52 -9.84
C LYS A 649 37.82 -4.15 -10.95
#